data_a750622180e7f2e9513a25445a25768f
#
_entry.id   a750622180e7f2e9513a25445a25768f
#
_cell.length_a   1.000
_cell.length_b   1.000
_cell.length_c   1.000
_cell.angle_alpha   90.00
_cell.angle_beta   90.00
_cell.angle_gamma   90.00
#
_symmetry.space_group_name_H-M   'P 1'
#
loop_
_entity.id
_entity.type
_entity.pdbx_description
1 polymer ?
#
loop_
_entity_poly.entity_id
_entity_poly.type
_entity_poly.pdbx_seq_one_letter_code
_entity_poly.pdbx_strand_id
1 'polypeptide(L)'
;MQGNDCFCQVRKISSSLDLLAPGCSVVWLARLLWEQEAVSSNLTIPTIQFPLFLPSYFFLTGYCIMDHDTYGISRWGDGLVGILPNGNIGLHDPLSPDNQPVDLAGVIQKLEKRGIQTPVLLRVSNFLEHRIQVINESFNDAIQQVGYQGNYRGVFPIKVNQQAHVVERISEYGEPYHFGLEVGSKAELLIALSQNVNPEALIICNGYKDSEFIRLALLSSKLGMRTVIVMESVRELNLIIEVSRELGIPPTLGVRVKLVNVVSGYWSATSGDRSSFGLSIAQVVEVVEVLRRENLLNALVLQHSHLGSQVPNMIEIRKFVQEASRLFIEIKKLGANLQYLDLGGGLGVDYTGENSSSPNSINYSLEEYCYSVVETVGFEMNDAGVEHPCIVTESGRACVAQSSMLLFSVLESTSYESDGVVLAEEGDHPLLCSLIELSDGLSNDNLLESLNDATYYRDELRALFRRGRLSLPVLARAERAHQRILGQIRVRMESLDDAEWSEELNQRVQGMADIYHCNFSLFQSLPDVWAIDQLHPIIPLTRLHEKPDRNAILCDVTCDSDGRIDRFVVADGVSDCLPLHSLDENEEYYLGAFFVGAYQETLGDLHNLFGDTNVVTIRLKEKGEFELLDEVEGDTVSEVLSYVEYEPKRLLEKFKARAEHAVKDHGASLEELKELVSTYRESLRGYTYYESD
;
A
#
# COMPACT_ATOMS: atom_id res chain seq x y z
N MET A 1 -11.58 -31.16 43.11
CA MET A 1 -12.76 -31.91 42.61
C MET A 1 -13.84 -30.87 42.27
N GLN A 2 -13.69 -30.14 41.19
CA GLN A 2 -14.71 -29.21 40.62
C GLN A 2 -14.30 -28.83 39.19
N GLY A 3 -13.93 -29.76 38.36
CA GLY A 3 -13.51 -29.51 36.98
C GLY A 3 -14.23 -30.33 35.89
N ASN A 4 -15.15 -31.23 36.30
CA ASN A 4 -15.74 -32.16 35.31
C ASN A 4 -17.18 -31.84 34.88
N ASP A 5 -17.86 -30.87 35.50
CA ASP A 5 -19.27 -30.58 35.15
C ASP A 5 -19.43 -29.60 33.98
N CYS A 6 -18.40 -28.83 33.64
CA CYS A 6 -18.48 -27.88 32.55
C CYS A 6 -18.41 -28.55 31.14
N PHE A 7 -17.66 -29.64 31.02
CA PHE A 7 -17.56 -30.41 29.75
C PHE A 7 -18.83 -31.17 29.38
N CYS A 8 -19.67 -31.56 30.36
CA CYS A 8 -20.94 -32.24 30.10
C CYS A 8 -22.05 -31.31 29.60
N GLN A 9 -22.00 -30.01 29.93
CA GLN A 9 -22.98 -29.06 29.42
C GLN A 9 -22.67 -28.63 27.96
N VAL A 10 -21.42 -28.56 27.57
CA VAL A 10 -21.04 -28.25 26.17
C VAL A 10 -21.47 -29.36 25.22
N ARG A 11 -21.40 -30.63 25.63
CA ARG A 11 -21.92 -31.76 24.81
C ARG A 11 -23.46 -31.80 24.67
N LYS A 12 -24.21 -31.19 25.58
CA LYS A 12 -25.69 -31.10 25.47
C LYS A 12 -26.14 -29.97 24.55
N ILE A 13 -25.32 -28.96 24.35
CA ILE A 13 -25.62 -27.82 23.45
C ILE A 13 -25.32 -28.20 21.98
N SER A 14 -24.31 -29.07 21.73
CA SER A 14 -23.98 -29.53 20.37
C SER A 14 -25.05 -30.38 19.70
N SER A 15 -25.89 -31.04 20.48
CA SER A 15 -26.97 -31.89 19.93
C SER A 15 -28.27 -31.14 19.58
N SER A 16 -28.33 -29.82 19.82
CA SER A 16 -29.48 -28.97 19.51
C SER A 16 -29.20 -27.96 18.39
N LEU A 17 -28.01 -28.01 17.78
CA LEU A 17 -27.52 -27.03 16.79
C LEU A 17 -27.62 -27.48 15.32
N ASP A 18 -28.25 -28.63 15.07
CA ASP A 18 -28.52 -29.15 13.70
C ASP A 18 -29.53 -28.33 12.88
N LEU A 19 -29.86 -27.09 13.32
CA LEU A 19 -30.86 -26.24 12.67
C LEU A 19 -30.33 -24.83 12.35
N LEU A 20 -29.02 -24.56 12.39
CA LEU A 20 -28.46 -23.27 11.98
C LEU A 20 -27.53 -23.43 10.79
N ALA A 21 -27.65 -22.48 9.85
CA ALA A 21 -26.99 -22.46 8.55
C ALA A 21 -25.47 -22.65 8.62
N PRO A 22 -24.84 -23.22 7.58
CA PRO A 22 -23.40 -23.47 7.54
C PRO A 22 -22.65 -22.11 7.44
N GLY A 23 -21.79 -21.83 8.41
CA GLY A 23 -20.91 -20.65 8.39
C GLY A 23 -20.49 -20.08 9.74
N CYS A 24 -21.10 -20.48 10.87
CA CYS A 24 -20.67 -20.00 12.19
C CYS A 24 -19.73 -20.99 12.88
N SER A 25 -18.48 -20.63 13.08
CA SER A 25 -17.53 -21.47 13.80
C SER A 25 -17.87 -21.53 15.31
N VAL A 26 -17.81 -22.74 15.87
CA VAL A 26 -18.02 -23.02 17.30
C VAL A 26 -17.07 -22.21 18.20
N VAL A 27 -15.94 -21.80 17.67
CA VAL A 27 -14.92 -20.99 18.36
C VAL A 27 -15.42 -19.57 18.64
N TRP A 28 -16.22 -18.99 17.76
CA TRP A 28 -16.78 -17.66 17.93
C TRP A 28 -17.82 -17.58 19.06
N LEU A 29 -18.68 -18.60 19.16
CA LEU A 29 -19.65 -18.72 20.25
C LEU A 29 -18.97 -18.95 21.62
N ALA A 30 -17.88 -19.73 21.66
CA ALA A 30 -17.13 -19.98 22.88
C ALA A 30 -16.41 -18.70 23.37
N ARG A 31 -15.97 -17.85 22.47
CA ARG A 31 -15.33 -16.56 22.79
C ARG A 31 -16.33 -15.55 23.37
N LEU A 32 -17.52 -15.45 22.80
CA LEU A 32 -18.61 -14.61 23.32
C LEU A 32 -19.06 -15.01 24.73
N LEU A 33 -19.12 -16.31 25.03
CA LEU A 33 -19.49 -16.83 26.35
C LEU A 33 -18.37 -16.60 27.40
N TRP A 34 -17.09 -16.61 26.97
CA TRP A 34 -15.95 -16.38 27.86
C TRP A 34 -15.81 -14.89 28.23
N GLU A 35 -16.10 -13.99 27.30
CA GLU A 35 -16.12 -12.55 27.54
C GLU A 35 -17.26 -12.12 28.47
N GLN A 36 -18.41 -12.80 28.44
CA GLN A 36 -19.50 -12.56 29.39
C GLN A 36 -19.21 -13.02 30.83
N GLU A 37 -18.43 -14.06 31.03
CA GLU A 37 -18.03 -14.51 32.38
C GLU A 37 -16.93 -13.64 33.00
N ALA A 38 -16.08 -13.01 32.21
CA ALA A 38 -15.04 -12.10 32.70
C ALA A 38 -15.57 -10.75 33.23
N VAL A 39 -16.77 -10.34 32.81
CA VAL A 39 -17.42 -9.07 33.17
C VAL A 39 -18.27 -9.18 34.46
N SER A 40 -18.49 -10.39 35.00
CA SER A 40 -19.42 -10.58 36.11
C SER A 40 -18.85 -10.40 37.54
N SER A 41 -17.65 -9.82 37.67
CA SER A 41 -17.10 -9.47 38.99
C SER A 41 -17.08 -7.93 39.22
N ASN A 42 -18.20 -7.44 39.80
CA ASN A 42 -18.31 -6.14 40.47
C ASN A 42 -18.12 -4.86 39.62
N LEU A 43 -19.14 -4.51 38.84
CA LEU A 43 -19.54 -3.10 38.68
C LEU A 43 -20.96 -3.05 38.09
N THR A 44 -21.88 -2.41 38.80
CA THR A 44 -23.24 -2.12 38.31
C THR A 44 -23.15 -1.07 37.20
N ILE A 45 -23.23 -1.53 35.96
CA ILE A 45 -23.41 -0.66 34.78
C ILE A 45 -24.84 -0.85 34.28
N PRO A 46 -25.55 0.23 33.91
CA PRO A 46 -26.92 0.11 33.38
C PRO A 46 -26.90 -0.66 32.06
N THR A 47 -27.82 -1.59 31.92
CA THR A 47 -28.04 -2.38 30.71
C THR A 47 -28.48 -1.46 29.59
N ILE A 48 -27.56 -1.08 28.71
CA ILE A 48 -27.88 -0.42 27.44
C ILE A 48 -28.24 -1.55 26.46
N GLN A 49 -29.52 -1.57 26.06
CA GLN A 49 -29.97 -2.39 24.93
C GLN A 49 -29.36 -1.80 23.65
N PHE A 50 -28.37 -2.47 23.09
CA PHE A 50 -27.93 -2.19 21.73
C PHE A 50 -29.00 -2.69 20.75
N PRO A 51 -29.49 -1.84 19.85
CA PRO A 51 -30.22 -2.34 18.70
C PRO A 51 -29.20 -3.10 17.83
N LEU A 52 -29.48 -4.37 17.57
CA LEU A 52 -28.82 -5.16 16.54
C LEU A 52 -29.10 -4.50 15.17
N PHE A 53 -28.27 -3.57 14.77
CA PHE A 53 -28.17 -3.19 13.38
C PHE A 53 -27.27 -4.24 12.70
N LEU A 54 -27.91 -5.21 12.10
CA LEU A 54 -27.30 -5.99 11.01
C LEU A 54 -27.03 -4.99 9.87
N PRO A 55 -25.82 -4.94 9.30
CA PRO A 55 -25.61 -4.17 8.09
C PRO A 55 -26.50 -4.76 6.99
N SER A 56 -27.50 -3.99 6.59
CA SER A 56 -28.44 -4.34 5.51
C SER A 56 -27.80 -4.10 4.16
N TYR A 57 -26.66 -4.72 3.87
CA TYR A 57 -26.04 -4.70 2.55
C TYR A 57 -25.67 -6.13 2.10
N PHE A 58 -26.66 -7.01 2.15
CA PHE A 58 -26.68 -8.19 1.31
C PHE A 58 -27.81 -8.01 0.30
N PHE A 59 -27.58 -7.21 -0.73
CA PHE A 59 -28.46 -7.19 -1.88
C PHE A 59 -27.94 -8.16 -2.93
N LEU A 60 -28.73 -9.17 -3.11
CA LEU A 60 -28.94 -10.00 -4.28
C LEU A 60 -28.63 -9.27 -5.62
N THR A 61 -27.38 -9.19 -5.99
CA THR A 61 -27.00 -9.28 -7.37
C THR A 61 -26.54 -10.71 -7.57
N GLY A 62 -27.18 -11.44 -8.48
CA GLY A 62 -26.89 -12.85 -8.75
C GLY A 62 -25.52 -13.02 -9.38
N TYR A 63 -24.47 -12.78 -8.61
CA TYR A 63 -23.11 -13.20 -8.92
C TYR A 63 -22.99 -14.67 -8.53
N CYS A 64 -22.66 -15.52 -9.49
CA CYS A 64 -22.11 -16.83 -9.17
C CYS A 64 -20.90 -16.58 -8.28
N ILE A 65 -21.01 -16.94 -7.00
CA ILE A 65 -19.85 -17.10 -6.13
C ILE A 65 -19.06 -18.24 -6.77
N MET A 66 -17.97 -17.90 -7.45
CA MET A 66 -16.98 -18.87 -7.88
C MET A 66 -16.40 -19.49 -6.60
N ASP A 67 -16.30 -20.79 -6.55
CA ASP A 67 -15.96 -21.58 -5.34
C ASP A 67 -14.53 -21.32 -4.83
N HIS A 68 -13.73 -20.48 -5.49
CA HIS A 68 -12.35 -20.15 -5.09
C HIS A 68 -12.00 -18.69 -5.38
N ASP A 69 -11.99 -17.85 -4.34
CA ASP A 69 -11.36 -16.53 -4.35
C ASP A 69 -9.84 -16.70 -4.07
N THR A 70 -9.10 -17.23 -5.03
CA THR A 70 -7.68 -17.54 -4.91
C THR A 70 -6.82 -16.35 -4.41
N TYR A 71 -7.20 -15.14 -4.72
CA TYR A 71 -6.44 -13.92 -4.42
C TYR A 71 -6.97 -13.14 -3.22
N GLY A 72 -8.01 -13.62 -2.53
CA GLY A 72 -8.60 -12.98 -1.37
C GLY A 72 -9.28 -11.65 -1.65
N ILE A 73 -9.75 -11.40 -2.88
CA ILE A 73 -10.39 -10.15 -3.32
C ILE A 73 -11.61 -9.82 -2.44
N SER A 74 -12.37 -10.83 -2.01
CA SER A 74 -13.52 -10.66 -1.12
C SER A 74 -13.15 -10.06 0.24
N ARG A 75 -11.89 -10.15 0.66
CA ARG A 75 -11.38 -9.63 1.93
C ARG A 75 -10.77 -8.24 1.81
N TRP A 76 -9.80 -8.06 0.88
CA TRP A 76 -9.10 -6.79 0.74
C TRP A 76 -9.79 -5.81 -0.23
N GLY A 77 -10.63 -6.31 -1.15
CA GLY A 77 -11.24 -5.50 -2.22
C GLY A 77 -12.22 -4.43 -1.73
N ASP A 78 -12.68 -4.50 -0.47
CA ASP A 78 -13.51 -3.49 0.22
C ASP A 78 -14.75 -3.06 -0.61
N GLY A 79 -15.31 -3.97 -1.44
CA GLY A 79 -16.40 -3.66 -2.35
C GLY A 79 -16.04 -2.77 -3.54
N LEU A 80 -14.80 -2.30 -3.65
CA LEU A 80 -14.29 -1.47 -4.74
C LEU A 80 -13.83 -2.31 -5.94
N VAL A 81 -13.32 -3.50 -5.66
CA VAL A 81 -12.75 -4.43 -6.64
C VAL A 81 -13.49 -5.77 -6.56
N GLY A 82 -13.83 -6.35 -7.71
CA GLY A 82 -14.50 -7.64 -7.78
C GLY A 82 -14.21 -8.38 -9.08
N ILE A 83 -14.62 -9.67 -9.16
CA ILE A 83 -14.45 -10.49 -10.34
C ILE A 83 -15.74 -10.41 -11.18
N LEU A 84 -15.61 -10.08 -12.46
CA LEU A 84 -16.72 -10.04 -13.41
C LEU A 84 -17.06 -11.45 -13.95
N PRO A 85 -18.27 -11.66 -14.51
CA PRO A 85 -18.66 -12.95 -15.09
C PRO A 85 -17.76 -13.44 -16.22
N ASN A 86 -17.04 -12.54 -16.89
CA ASN A 86 -16.06 -12.88 -17.94
C ASN A 86 -14.68 -13.26 -17.38
N GLY A 87 -14.50 -13.27 -16.06
CA GLY A 87 -13.22 -13.57 -15.43
C GLY A 87 -12.23 -12.40 -15.39
N ASN A 88 -12.67 -11.19 -15.69
CA ASN A 88 -11.87 -9.97 -15.58
C ASN A 88 -12.09 -9.28 -14.22
N ILE A 89 -11.19 -8.39 -13.86
CA ILE A 89 -11.38 -7.49 -12.70
C ILE A 89 -12.36 -6.38 -13.07
N GLY A 90 -13.33 -6.16 -12.18
CA GLY A 90 -14.28 -5.05 -12.22
C GLY A 90 -14.03 -4.02 -11.15
N LEU A 91 -14.11 -2.74 -11.51
CA LEU A 91 -14.07 -1.61 -10.59
C LEU A 91 -15.50 -1.15 -10.29
N HIS A 92 -15.90 -1.17 -9.03
CA HIS A 92 -17.23 -0.78 -8.57
C HIS A 92 -17.24 0.68 -8.12
N ASP A 93 -18.28 1.43 -8.49
CA ASP A 93 -18.43 2.83 -8.08
C ASP A 93 -19.04 2.92 -6.68
N PRO A 94 -18.27 3.27 -5.63
CA PRO A 94 -18.80 3.36 -4.27
C PRO A 94 -19.77 4.53 -4.06
N LEU A 95 -19.73 5.55 -4.93
CA LEU A 95 -20.66 6.70 -4.91
C LEU A 95 -22.00 6.35 -5.56
N SER A 96 -22.06 5.30 -6.37
CA SER A 96 -23.23 4.81 -7.08
C SER A 96 -23.21 3.30 -7.19
N PRO A 97 -23.48 2.56 -6.08
CA PRO A 97 -23.31 1.09 -6.02
C PRO A 97 -24.20 0.31 -7.00
N ASP A 98 -25.27 0.91 -7.50
CA ASP A 98 -26.19 0.31 -8.50
C ASP A 98 -25.62 0.34 -9.93
N ASN A 99 -24.53 1.08 -10.16
CA ASN A 99 -23.88 1.14 -11.46
C ASN A 99 -23.22 -0.21 -11.81
N GLN A 100 -23.19 -0.53 -13.10
CA GLN A 100 -22.41 -1.65 -13.59
C GLN A 100 -20.91 -1.38 -13.36
N PRO A 101 -20.14 -2.37 -12.89
CA PRO A 101 -18.70 -2.21 -12.71
C PRO A 101 -17.98 -2.00 -14.05
N VAL A 102 -16.89 -1.25 -14.01
CA VAL A 102 -16.01 -1.01 -15.16
C VAL A 102 -15.00 -2.15 -15.28
N ASP A 103 -14.94 -2.78 -16.45
CA ASP A 103 -13.96 -3.83 -16.77
C ASP A 103 -12.56 -3.23 -16.92
N LEU A 104 -11.63 -3.63 -16.03
CA LEU A 104 -10.28 -3.06 -15.98
C LEU A 104 -9.43 -3.45 -17.20
N ALA A 105 -9.60 -4.65 -17.75
CA ALA A 105 -8.94 -5.05 -19.00
C ALA A 105 -9.44 -4.19 -20.18
N GLY A 106 -10.73 -3.85 -20.17
CA GLY A 106 -11.31 -2.92 -21.14
C GLY A 106 -10.77 -1.49 -21.01
N VAL A 107 -10.36 -1.07 -19.81
CA VAL A 107 -9.66 0.21 -19.60
C VAL A 107 -8.30 0.18 -20.30
N ILE A 108 -7.46 -0.85 -20.04
CA ILE A 108 -6.14 -0.99 -20.68
C ILE A 108 -6.26 -0.95 -22.18
N GLN A 109 -7.14 -1.76 -22.79
CA GLN A 109 -7.35 -1.78 -24.24
C GLN A 109 -7.74 -0.41 -24.84
N LYS A 110 -8.48 0.42 -24.09
CA LYS A 110 -8.83 1.77 -24.55
C LYS A 110 -7.64 2.72 -24.43
N LEU A 111 -6.78 2.56 -23.43
CA LEU A 111 -5.55 3.35 -23.26
C LEU A 111 -4.54 3.02 -24.35
N GLU A 112 -4.31 1.75 -24.64
CA GLU A 112 -3.42 1.30 -25.73
C GLU A 112 -3.84 1.85 -27.11
N LYS A 113 -5.15 1.83 -27.41
CA LYS A 113 -5.68 2.46 -28.64
C LYS A 113 -5.42 3.97 -28.73
N ARG A 114 -5.09 4.60 -27.61
CA ARG A 114 -4.69 6.02 -27.53
C ARG A 114 -3.17 6.21 -27.53
N GLY A 115 -2.41 5.11 -27.55
CA GLY A 115 -0.95 5.12 -27.50
C GLY A 115 -0.37 5.14 -26.07
N ILE A 116 -1.19 4.93 -25.04
CA ILE A 116 -0.75 4.85 -23.66
C ILE A 116 -0.51 3.39 -23.31
N GLN A 117 0.74 2.98 -23.22
CA GLN A 117 1.15 1.61 -22.96
C GLN A 117 1.45 1.40 -21.46
N THR A 118 1.40 0.14 -21.01
CA THR A 118 1.84 -0.24 -19.66
C THR A 118 3.36 -0.15 -19.54
N PRO A 119 3.89 0.13 -18.32
CA PRO A 119 3.19 0.28 -17.05
C PRO A 119 2.38 1.58 -16.96
N VAL A 120 1.21 1.50 -16.32
CA VAL A 120 0.32 2.66 -16.10
C VAL A 120 -0.09 2.70 -14.64
N LEU A 121 0.11 3.84 -14.01
CA LEU A 121 -0.52 4.13 -12.73
C LEU A 121 -1.93 4.66 -12.97
N LEU A 122 -2.93 3.83 -12.68
CA LEU A 122 -4.34 4.19 -12.82
C LEU A 122 -4.87 4.75 -11.50
N ARG A 123 -5.44 5.95 -11.54
CA ARG A 123 -6.14 6.60 -10.43
C ARG A 123 -7.65 6.59 -10.67
N VAL A 124 -8.42 6.18 -9.67
CA VAL A 124 -9.88 6.16 -9.72
C VAL A 124 -10.44 7.28 -8.84
N SER A 125 -10.93 8.33 -9.47
CA SER A 125 -11.41 9.55 -8.82
C SER A 125 -12.57 9.30 -7.84
N ASN A 126 -13.49 8.38 -8.17
CA ASN A 126 -14.61 7.99 -7.30
C ASN A 126 -14.12 7.39 -5.96
N PHE A 127 -13.01 6.63 -5.97
CA PHE A 127 -12.47 6.02 -4.77
C PHE A 127 -11.90 7.09 -3.82
N LEU A 128 -11.18 8.08 -4.37
CA LEU A 128 -10.64 9.19 -3.59
C LEU A 128 -11.78 10.06 -2.98
N GLU A 129 -12.77 10.41 -3.80
CA GLU A 129 -13.94 11.20 -3.36
C GLU A 129 -14.68 10.47 -2.23
N HIS A 130 -14.97 9.19 -2.42
CA HIS A 130 -15.63 8.36 -1.43
C HIS A 130 -14.84 8.25 -0.12
N ARG A 131 -13.50 8.06 -0.17
CA ARG A 131 -12.70 7.97 1.06
C ARG A 131 -12.71 9.26 1.88
N ILE A 132 -12.64 10.42 1.23
CA ILE A 132 -12.75 11.72 1.90
C ILE A 132 -14.13 11.85 2.55
N GLN A 133 -15.20 11.51 1.81
CA GLN A 133 -16.57 11.52 2.30
C GLN A 133 -16.73 10.64 3.54
N VAL A 134 -16.41 9.35 3.44
CA VAL A 134 -16.65 8.37 4.49
C VAL A 134 -15.85 8.68 5.76
N ILE A 135 -14.60 9.14 5.66
CA ILE A 135 -13.82 9.55 6.85
C ILE A 135 -14.52 10.69 7.58
N ASN A 136 -14.98 11.72 6.86
CA ASN A 136 -15.62 12.87 7.48
C ASN A 136 -17.00 12.51 8.06
N GLU A 137 -17.80 11.72 7.35
CA GLU A 137 -19.12 11.27 7.82
C GLU A 137 -19.00 10.36 9.04
N SER A 138 -18.07 9.40 9.06
CA SER A 138 -17.83 8.52 10.22
C SER A 138 -17.44 9.30 11.48
N PHE A 139 -16.63 10.35 11.37
CA PHE A 139 -16.33 11.22 12.51
C PHE A 139 -17.58 12.02 12.95
N ASN A 140 -18.37 12.56 12.01
CA ASN A 140 -19.59 13.28 12.34
C ASN A 140 -20.62 12.38 13.01
N ASP A 141 -20.78 11.16 12.56
CA ASP A 141 -21.66 10.16 13.17
C ASP A 141 -21.18 9.78 14.57
N ALA A 142 -19.88 9.58 14.77
CA ALA A 142 -19.30 9.35 16.09
C ALA A 142 -19.55 10.55 17.05
N ILE A 143 -19.39 11.78 16.57
CA ILE A 143 -19.68 13.01 17.34
C ILE A 143 -21.15 13.03 17.80
N GLN A 144 -22.07 12.68 16.91
CA GLN A 144 -23.50 12.62 17.25
C GLN A 144 -23.80 11.50 18.25
N GLN A 145 -23.25 10.30 18.03
CA GLN A 145 -23.48 9.14 18.90
C GLN A 145 -22.94 9.34 20.32
N VAL A 146 -21.76 9.94 20.45
CA VAL A 146 -21.12 10.23 21.76
C VAL A 146 -21.74 11.46 22.43
N GLY A 147 -22.41 12.32 21.68
CA GLY A 147 -22.87 13.64 22.17
C GLY A 147 -21.72 14.62 22.41
N TYR A 148 -20.67 14.50 21.59
CA TYR A 148 -19.49 15.37 21.66
C TYR A 148 -19.85 16.80 21.28
N GLN A 149 -19.34 17.79 22.03
CA GLN A 149 -19.71 19.19 21.87
C GLN A 149 -18.75 19.98 20.95
N GLY A 150 -17.66 19.36 20.51
CA GLY A 150 -16.75 19.91 19.53
C GLY A 150 -17.13 19.48 18.11
N ASN A 151 -16.21 19.67 17.18
CA ASN A 151 -16.35 19.26 15.79
C ASN A 151 -15.09 18.52 15.29
N TYR A 152 -15.12 18.07 14.04
CA TYR A 152 -14.01 17.40 13.37
C TYR A 152 -13.52 18.22 12.16
N ARG A 153 -12.23 18.17 11.88
CA ARG A 153 -11.58 18.67 10.67
C ARG A 153 -10.49 17.70 10.22
N GLY A 154 -10.62 17.16 9.02
CA GLY A 154 -9.54 16.43 8.39
C GLY A 154 -8.53 17.37 7.74
N VAL A 155 -7.25 16.96 7.70
CA VAL A 155 -6.23 17.62 6.90
C VAL A 155 -5.42 16.55 6.15
N PHE A 156 -5.07 16.82 4.90
CA PHE A 156 -4.27 15.91 4.08
C PHE A 156 -2.80 16.31 4.12
N PRO A 157 -1.91 15.43 4.58
CA PRO A 157 -0.46 15.66 4.50
C PRO A 157 0.02 15.45 3.07
N ILE A 158 0.45 16.54 2.42
CA ILE A 158 0.87 16.55 1.00
C ILE A 158 1.96 15.51 0.73
N LYS A 159 2.88 15.29 1.68
CA LYS A 159 3.96 14.29 1.59
C LYS A 159 3.48 12.86 1.25
N VAL A 160 2.24 12.51 1.55
CA VAL A 160 1.71 11.16 1.31
C VAL A 160 1.48 10.89 -0.18
N ASN A 161 0.97 11.88 -0.90
CA ASN A 161 0.94 11.93 -2.35
C ASN A 161 0.92 13.40 -2.79
N GLN A 162 2.04 13.87 -3.31
CA GLN A 162 2.30 15.28 -3.64
C GLN A 162 1.97 15.64 -5.08
N GLN A 163 1.41 14.71 -5.83
CA GLN A 163 1.07 14.94 -7.24
C GLN A 163 -0.03 15.99 -7.39
N ALA A 164 0.13 16.91 -8.34
CA ALA A 164 -0.76 18.05 -8.51
C ALA A 164 -2.22 17.65 -8.64
N HIS A 165 -2.53 16.71 -9.53
CA HIS A 165 -3.90 16.23 -9.75
C HIS A 165 -4.53 15.58 -8.50
N VAL A 166 -3.73 14.94 -7.64
CA VAL A 166 -4.22 14.35 -6.38
C VAL A 166 -4.55 15.44 -5.36
N VAL A 167 -3.63 16.42 -5.15
CA VAL A 167 -3.85 17.51 -4.19
C VAL A 167 -5.01 18.41 -4.60
N GLU A 168 -5.15 18.70 -5.90
CA GLU A 168 -6.26 19.47 -6.46
C GLU A 168 -7.61 18.76 -6.21
N ARG A 169 -7.70 17.45 -6.48
CA ARG A 169 -8.92 16.67 -6.23
C ARG A 169 -9.25 16.57 -4.75
N ILE A 170 -8.25 16.42 -3.87
CA ILE A 170 -8.47 16.43 -2.42
C ILE A 170 -9.04 17.78 -1.97
N SER A 171 -8.53 18.88 -2.50
CA SER A 171 -9.04 20.22 -2.19
C SER A 171 -10.48 20.42 -2.71
N GLU A 172 -10.81 19.87 -3.89
CA GLU A 172 -12.15 19.92 -4.48
C GLU A 172 -13.15 19.08 -3.68
N TYR A 173 -12.84 17.78 -3.45
CA TYR A 173 -13.75 16.85 -2.75
C TYR A 173 -13.85 17.14 -1.25
N GLY A 174 -12.82 17.74 -0.68
CA GLY A 174 -12.77 18.15 0.72
C GLY A 174 -13.49 19.45 1.04
N GLU A 175 -13.88 20.25 0.02
CA GLU A 175 -14.51 21.56 0.20
C GLU A 175 -15.74 21.53 1.11
N PRO A 176 -16.72 20.61 0.94
CA PRO A 176 -17.91 20.55 1.79
C PRO A 176 -17.62 20.24 3.26
N TYR A 177 -16.49 19.60 3.54
CA TYR A 177 -16.04 19.16 4.87
C TYR A 177 -15.06 20.13 5.52
N HIS A 178 -14.71 21.25 4.86
CA HIS A 178 -13.61 22.14 5.26
C HIS A 178 -12.30 21.38 5.47
N PHE A 179 -12.04 20.39 4.61
CA PHE A 179 -10.87 19.55 4.65
C PHE A 179 -9.64 20.36 4.27
N GLY A 180 -8.61 20.32 5.12
CA GLY A 180 -7.42 21.15 4.98
C GLY A 180 -6.22 20.41 4.43
N LEU A 181 -5.07 21.09 4.48
CA LEU A 181 -3.79 20.54 4.03
C LEU A 181 -2.73 20.64 5.15
N GLU A 182 -1.88 19.61 5.26
CA GLU A 182 -0.68 19.63 6.12
C GLU A 182 0.56 19.72 5.24
N VAL A 183 1.53 20.53 5.66
CA VAL A 183 2.75 20.82 4.93
C VAL A 183 3.98 20.73 5.85
N GLY A 184 5.02 20.05 5.40
CA GLY A 184 6.29 19.87 6.12
C GLY A 184 7.49 20.57 5.47
N SER A 185 7.30 21.23 4.30
CA SER A 185 8.37 21.89 3.56
C SER A 185 7.89 23.18 2.89
N LYS A 186 8.84 24.04 2.43
CA LYS A 186 8.50 25.25 1.67
C LYS A 186 7.75 24.94 0.38
N ALA A 187 8.18 23.92 -0.33
CA ALA A 187 7.53 23.52 -1.58
C ALA A 187 6.07 23.11 -1.34
N GLU A 188 5.82 22.30 -0.33
CA GLU A 188 4.44 21.90 0.06
C GLU A 188 3.61 23.11 0.51
N LEU A 189 4.20 24.07 1.24
CA LEU A 189 3.50 25.32 1.59
C LEU A 189 3.09 26.11 0.34
N LEU A 190 3.97 26.23 -0.66
CA LEU A 190 3.64 26.89 -1.93
C LEU A 190 2.48 26.17 -2.65
N ILE A 191 2.50 24.86 -2.67
CA ILE A 191 1.38 24.05 -3.20
C ILE A 191 0.09 24.37 -2.45
N ALA A 192 0.09 24.26 -1.11
CA ALA A 192 -1.10 24.48 -0.30
C ALA A 192 -1.69 25.88 -0.46
N LEU A 193 -0.83 26.91 -0.54
CA LEU A 193 -1.26 28.30 -0.72
C LEU A 193 -1.79 28.59 -2.14
N SER A 194 -1.53 27.72 -3.11
CA SER A 194 -2.06 27.84 -4.48
C SER A 194 -3.40 27.11 -4.68
N GLN A 195 -3.79 26.26 -3.73
CA GLN A 195 -5.04 25.50 -3.84
C GLN A 195 -6.26 26.36 -3.47
N ASN A 196 -7.41 26.02 -4.05
CA ASN A 196 -8.71 26.59 -3.71
C ASN A 196 -9.32 25.87 -2.50
N VAL A 197 -8.62 25.89 -1.37
CA VAL A 197 -9.15 25.33 -0.13
C VAL A 197 -10.27 26.21 0.45
N ASN A 198 -11.25 25.60 1.11
CA ASN A 198 -12.30 26.34 1.83
C ASN A 198 -11.65 27.31 2.83
N PRO A 199 -12.13 28.59 2.96
CA PRO A 199 -11.57 29.56 3.90
C PRO A 199 -11.61 29.12 5.37
N GLU A 200 -12.50 28.17 5.71
CA GLU A 200 -12.59 27.59 7.05
C GLU A 200 -11.62 26.39 7.26
N ALA A 201 -11.02 25.88 6.19
CA ALA A 201 -10.06 24.78 6.25
C ALA A 201 -8.72 25.22 6.87
N LEU A 202 -8.07 24.29 7.54
CA LEU A 202 -6.77 24.53 8.17
C LEU A 202 -5.62 24.26 7.19
N ILE A 203 -4.59 25.09 7.21
CA ILE A 203 -3.28 24.79 6.66
C ILE A 203 -2.33 24.60 7.84
N ILE A 204 -1.93 23.34 8.10
CA ILE A 204 -1.08 22.99 9.24
C ILE A 204 0.37 22.91 8.78
N CYS A 205 1.23 23.77 9.34
CA CYS A 205 2.63 23.86 8.99
C CYS A 205 3.48 23.08 10.01
N ASN A 206 3.74 21.82 9.72
CA ASN A 206 4.66 20.94 10.46
C ASN A 206 6.11 21.07 9.90
N GLY A 207 7.00 20.17 10.30
CA GLY A 207 8.39 20.10 9.84
C GLY A 207 9.27 21.28 10.31
N TYR A 208 10.55 21.25 9.93
CA TYR A 208 11.50 22.32 10.26
C TYR A 208 11.27 23.56 9.40
N LYS A 209 11.24 24.75 10.03
CA LYS A 209 10.92 26.01 9.39
C LYS A 209 12.08 27.00 9.49
N ASP A 210 12.41 27.60 8.37
CA ASP A 210 13.28 28.76 8.32
C ASP A 210 12.48 30.08 8.27
N SER A 211 13.20 31.20 8.26
CA SER A 211 12.59 32.54 8.25
C SER A 211 11.69 32.78 7.04
N GLU A 212 12.04 32.25 5.87
CA GLU A 212 11.26 32.42 4.64
C GLU A 212 9.94 31.66 4.70
N PHE A 213 9.97 30.39 5.18
CA PHE A 213 8.78 29.59 5.43
C PHE A 213 7.81 30.31 6.40
N ILE A 214 8.35 30.76 7.56
CA ILE A 214 7.55 31.44 8.58
C ILE A 214 6.96 32.74 8.04
N ARG A 215 7.75 33.51 7.27
CA ARG A 215 7.28 34.74 6.63
C ARG A 215 6.10 34.47 5.70
N LEU A 216 6.19 33.46 4.86
CA LEU A 216 5.14 33.08 3.92
C LEU A 216 3.89 32.59 4.66
N ALA A 217 4.05 31.75 5.67
CA ALA A 217 2.96 31.27 6.51
C ALA A 217 2.22 32.39 7.26
N LEU A 218 2.95 33.40 7.76
CA LEU A 218 2.33 34.60 8.37
C LEU A 218 1.57 35.44 7.36
N LEU A 219 2.18 35.66 6.17
CA LEU A 219 1.56 36.45 5.10
C LEU A 219 0.28 35.82 4.54
N SER A 220 0.17 34.50 4.56
CA SER A 220 -1.03 33.77 4.08
C SER A 220 -2.32 34.20 4.81
N SER A 221 -2.21 34.66 6.06
CA SER A 221 -3.34 35.22 6.80
C SER A 221 -3.97 36.44 6.12
N LYS A 222 -3.17 37.19 5.31
CA LYS A 222 -3.67 38.32 4.52
C LYS A 222 -4.53 37.89 3.32
N LEU A 223 -4.41 36.61 2.93
CA LEU A 223 -5.26 35.97 1.91
C LEU A 223 -6.53 35.38 2.51
N GLY A 224 -6.73 35.52 3.83
CA GLY A 224 -7.86 34.94 4.55
C GLY A 224 -7.71 33.46 4.88
N MET A 225 -6.52 32.90 4.72
CA MET A 225 -6.25 31.48 5.02
C MET A 225 -6.01 31.25 6.50
N ARG A 226 -6.44 30.11 7.02
CA ARG A 226 -6.24 29.69 8.42
C ARG A 226 -4.98 28.85 8.57
N THR A 227 -3.84 29.49 8.49
CA THR A 227 -2.53 28.84 8.59
C THR A 227 -2.05 28.78 10.05
N VAL A 228 -1.75 27.57 10.54
CA VAL A 228 -1.25 27.30 11.89
C VAL A 228 0.21 26.86 11.81
N ILE A 229 1.12 27.60 12.45
CA ILE A 229 2.54 27.26 12.49
C ILE A 229 2.80 26.37 13.71
N VAL A 230 3.06 25.09 13.50
CA VAL A 230 3.29 24.11 14.56
C VAL A 230 4.78 24.05 14.91
N MET A 231 5.10 24.43 16.14
CA MET A 231 6.48 24.44 16.63
C MET A 231 6.97 23.02 16.93
N GLU A 232 8.10 22.65 16.35
CA GLU A 232 8.79 21.38 16.59
C GLU A 232 10.09 21.56 17.39
N SER A 233 10.54 22.82 17.59
CA SER A 233 11.70 23.18 18.41
C SER A 233 11.56 24.54 19.07
N VAL A 234 12.24 24.74 20.23
CA VAL A 234 12.27 26.04 20.92
C VAL A 234 12.94 27.14 20.05
N ARG A 235 13.86 26.75 19.16
CA ARG A 235 14.50 27.68 18.20
C ARG A 235 13.48 28.32 17.28
N GLU A 236 12.50 27.56 16.79
CA GLU A 236 11.45 28.07 15.89
C GLU A 236 10.61 29.16 16.56
N LEU A 237 10.30 29.03 17.86
CA LEU A 237 9.56 30.06 18.60
C LEU A 237 10.22 31.44 18.51
N ASN A 238 11.52 31.52 18.74
CA ASN A 238 12.25 32.79 18.68
C ASN A 238 12.19 33.40 17.26
N LEU A 239 12.37 32.56 16.24
CA LEU A 239 12.30 32.97 14.86
C LEU A 239 10.89 33.45 14.44
N ILE A 240 9.85 32.75 14.91
CA ILE A 240 8.44 33.17 14.69
C ILE A 240 8.17 34.55 15.31
N ILE A 241 8.62 34.78 16.56
CA ILE A 241 8.46 36.05 17.26
C ILE A 241 9.17 37.19 16.51
N GLU A 242 10.41 36.95 16.04
CA GLU A 242 11.19 37.93 15.28
C GLU A 242 10.48 38.32 13.98
N VAL A 243 10.11 37.34 13.14
CA VAL A 243 9.45 37.56 11.84
C VAL A 243 8.05 38.17 12.04
N SER A 244 7.31 37.76 13.04
CA SER A 244 6.00 38.32 13.39
C SER A 244 6.08 39.80 13.76
N ARG A 245 7.09 40.19 14.55
CA ARG A 245 7.34 41.61 14.89
C ARG A 245 7.75 42.44 13.67
N GLU A 246 8.63 41.87 12.82
CA GLU A 246 9.06 42.55 11.59
C GLU A 246 7.88 42.84 10.67
N LEU A 247 6.99 41.87 10.47
CA LEU A 247 5.83 42.02 9.60
C LEU A 247 4.65 42.75 10.25
N GLY A 248 4.63 42.85 11.58
CA GLY A 248 3.45 43.35 12.32
C GLY A 248 2.22 42.42 12.17
N ILE A 249 2.41 41.13 11.94
CA ILE A 249 1.34 40.15 11.78
C ILE A 249 1.39 39.18 12.98
N PRO A 250 0.31 39.09 13.79
CA PRO A 250 0.25 38.12 14.87
C PRO A 250 0.24 36.68 14.32
N PRO A 251 1.01 35.76 14.91
CA PRO A 251 1.03 34.37 14.47
C PRO A 251 -0.22 33.62 14.98
N THR A 252 -0.60 32.53 14.28
CA THR A 252 -1.44 31.46 14.80
C THR A 252 -0.56 30.24 15.02
N LEU A 253 -0.49 29.73 16.25
CA LEU A 253 0.53 28.81 16.68
C LEU A 253 -0.06 27.46 17.08
N GLY A 254 0.70 26.41 16.77
CA GLY A 254 0.56 25.09 17.33
C GLY A 254 1.85 24.64 18.04
N VAL A 255 1.73 23.63 18.87
CA VAL A 255 2.88 22.98 19.51
C VAL A 255 2.82 21.47 19.29
N ARG A 256 3.89 20.87 18.76
CA ARG A 256 4.03 19.42 18.65
C ARG A 256 4.64 18.84 19.91
N VAL A 257 3.91 17.94 20.55
CA VAL A 257 4.31 17.35 21.84
C VAL A 257 4.74 15.90 21.63
N LYS A 258 5.92 15.54 22.14
CA LYS A 258 6.36 14.14 22.22
C LYS A 258 5.52 13.38 23.23
N LEU A 259 5.09 12.18 22.88
CA LEU A 259 4.37 11.28 23.77
C LEU A 259 5.29 10.19 24.30
N VAL A 260 4.96 9.64 25.45
CA VAL A 260 5.70 8.54 26.08
C VAL A 260 5.29 7.19 25.50
N ASN A 261 4.04 7.07 25.05
CA ASN A 261 3.54 5.85 24.46
C ASN A 261 4.30 5.47 23.17
N VAL A 262 4.68 4.19 23.09
CA VAL A 262 5.36 3.60 21.93
C VAL A 262 4.38 2.65 21.24
N VAL A 263 4.37 2.66 19.91
CA VAL A 263 3.52 1.78 19.09
C VAL A 263 4.30 0.60 18.52
N SER A 264 3.56 -0.45 18.19
CA SER A 264 4.04 -1.58 17.38
C SER A 264 4.02 -1.24 15.87
N GLY A 265 4.72 -2.03 15.06
CA GLY A 265 4.76 -1.90 13.60
C GLY A 265 6.01 -1.22 13.06
N TYR A 266 6.02 -0.93 11.76
CA TYR A 266 7.18 -0.39 11.02
C TYR A 266 7.71 0.94 11.58
N TRP A 267 6.83 1.76 12.15
CA TRP A 267 7.13 3.13 12.60
C TRP A 267 7.32 3.27 14.11
N SER A 268 7.58 2.18 14.82
CA SER A 268 7.79 2.16 16.30
C SER A 268 8.89 3.14 16.77
N ALA A 269 9.93 3.35 15.96
CA ALA A 269 11.03 4.28 16.27
C ALA A 269 10.64 5.78 16.19
N THR A 270 9.46 6.12 15.67
CA THR A 270 9.00 7.51 15.54
C THR A 270 8.26 8.02 16.79
N SER A 271 7.97 7.15 17.74
CA SER A 271 7.26 7.44 18.99
C SER A 271 8.17 7.33 20.23
N GLY A 272 7.69 7.81 21.38
CA GLY A 272 8.40 7.79 22.66
C GLY A 272 9.49 8.87 22.81
N ASP A 273 10.24 8.81 23.90
CA ASP A 273 11.25 9.81 24.29
C ASP A 273 12.36 10.03 23.26
N ARG A 274 12.64 9.01 22.44
CA ARG A 274 13.67 9.06 21.38
C ARG A 274 13.17 9.59 20.05
N SER A 275 11.90 9.97 19.93
CA SER A 275 11.37 10.57 18.71
C SER A 275 12.24 11.77 18.30
N SER A 276 12.57 11.85 17.01
CA SER A 276 13.29 12.99 16.42
C SER A 276 12.42 14.25 16.33
N PHE A 277 11.11 14.12 16.54
CA PHE A 277 10.12 15.16 16.28
C PHE A 277 9.44 15.63 17.57
N GLY A 278 9.13 16.93 17.61
CA GLY A 278 8.34 17.55 18.65
C GLY A 278 9.13 17.93 19.92
N LEU A 279 8.48 18.60 20.82
CA LEU A 279 9.00 19.13 22.07
C LEU A 279 8.78 18.16 23.23
N SER A 280 9.76 18.06 24.11
CA SER A 280 9.59 17.40 25.40
C SER A 280 8.65 18.20 26.31
N ILE A 281 8.09 17.58 27.34
CA ILE A 281 7.19 18.25 28.30
C ILE A 281 7.85 19.49 28.92
N ALA A 282 9.15 19.42 29.26
CA ALA A 282 9.88 20.56 29.80
C ALA A 282 9.95 21.73 28.79
N GLN A 283 10.20 21.43 27.52
CA GLN A 283 10.24 22.43 26.46
C GLN A 283 8.86 23.02 26.17
N VAL A 284 7.79 22.25 26.27
CA VAL A 284 6.41 22.77 26.12
C VAL A 284 6.10 23.79 27.20
N VAL A 285 6.48 23.51 28.47
CA VAL A 285 6.32 24.49 29.56
C VAL A 285 7.15 25.76 29.29
N GLU A 286 8.37 25.62 28.83
CA GLU A 286 9.24 26.76 28.44
C GLU A 286 8.58 27.60 27.33
N VAL A 287 8.02 26.96 26.28
CA VAL A 287 7.31 27.63 25.19
C VAL A 287 6.12 28.43 25.74
N VAL A 288 5.29 27.84 26.61
CA VAL A 288 4.15 28.53 27.24
C VAL A 288 4.61 29.74 28.05
N GLU A 289 5.70 29.64 28.80
CA GLU A 289 6.24 30.75 29.58
C GLU A 289 6.80 31.88 28.70
N VAL A 290 7.49 31.53 27.60
CA VAL A 290 7.98 32.53 26.63
C VAL A 290 6.79 33.23 25.98
N LEU A 291 5.79 32.50 25.48
CA LEU A 291 4.59 33.08 24.88
C LEU A 291 3.83 33.99 25.84
N ARG A 292 3.78 33.65 27.12
CA ARG A 292 3.16 34.48 28.16
C ARG A 292 3.93 35.82 28.35
N ARG A 293 5.27 35.76 28.41
CA ARG A 293 6.11 36.96 28.52
C ARG A 293 5.99 37.89 27.32
N GLU A 294 5.80 37.31 26.13
CA GLU A 294 5.66 38.02 24.85
C GLU A 294 4.21 38.49 24.59
N ASN A 295 3.26 38.21 25.48
CA ASN A 295 1.82 38.45 25.29
C ASN A 295 1.23 37.74 24.06
N LEU A 296 1.77 36.59 23.71
CA LEU A 296 1.36 35.75 22.56
C LEU A 296 0.70 34.45 22.99
N LEU A 297 0.42 34.23 24.28
CA LEU A 297 -0.14 32.95 24.76
C LEU A 297 -1.50 32.63 24.11
N ASN A 298 -2.31 33.65 23.83
CA ASN A 298 -3.60 33.49 23.14
C ASN A 298 -3.44 33.06 21.65
N ALA A 299 -2.25 33.19 21.08
CA ALA A 299 -1.95 32.72 19.74
C ALA A 299 -1.73 31.20 19.66
N LEU A 300 -1.48 30.54 20.79
CA LEU A 300 -1.32 29.09 20.88
C LEU A 300 -2.70 28.42 20.88
N VAL A 301 -3.14 27.98 19.72
CA VAL A 301 -4.48 27.45 19.47
C VAL A 301 -4.54 25.97 19.20
N LEU A 302 -3.42 25.33 18.86
CA LEU A 302 -3.37 23.92 18.45
C LEU A 302 -2.31 23.15 19.25
N GLN A 303 -2.68 21.95 19.69
CA GLN A 303 -1.72 20.93 20.09
C GLN A 303 -1.70 19.84 19.04
N HIS A 304 -0.51 19.52 18.56
CA HIS A 304 -0.26 18.40 17.65
C HIS A 304 0.48 17.28 18.37
N SER A 305 0.07 16.05 18.13
CA SER A 305 0.77 14.83 18.53
C SER A 305 0.63 13.79 17.44
N HIS A 306 1.69 13.05 17.15
CA HIS A 306 1.68 12.05 16.08
C HIS A 306 2.13 10.69 16.59
N LEU A 307 1.29 9.68 16.41
CA LEU A 307 1.53 8.33 16.89
C LEU A 307 2.45 7.54 15.95
N GLY A 308 2.34 7.76 14.66
CA GLY A 308 2.99 7.03 13.58
C GLY A 308 2.07 6.87 12.38
N SER A 309 2.52 6.13 11.38
CA SER A 309 1.71 5.74 10.21
C SER A 309 1.32 4.27 10.34
N GLN A 310 0.20 3.85 9.74
CA GLN A 310 -0.21 2.45 9.70
C GLN A 310 -0.19 1.78 11.09
N VAL A 311 -0.98 2.30 12.04
CA VAL A 311 -1.07 1.72 13.39
C VAL A 311 -2.07 0.57 13.38
N PRO A 312 -1.64 -0.68 13.58
CA PRO A 312 -2.50 -1.84 13.36
C PRO A 312 -3.45 -2.14 14.53
N ASN A 313 -3.21 -1.54 15.71
CA ASN A 313 -3.88 -1.94 16.95
C ASN A 313 -4.69 -0.80 17.59
N MET A 314 -6.01 -1.01 17.72
CA MET A 314 -6.93 -0.05 18.34
C MET A 314 -6.57 0.32 19.78
N ILE A 315 -6.01 -0.62 20.55
CA ILE A 315 -5.63 -0.36 21.95
C ILE A 315 -4.50 0.69 22.03
N GLU A 316 -3.58 0.67 21.07
CA GLU A 316 -2.48 1.65 21.01
C GLU A 316 -3.00 3.03 20.65
N ILE A 317 -3.96 3.10 19.72
CA ILE A 317 -4.64 4.35 19.34
C ILE A 317 -5.37 4.95 20.55
N ARG A 318 -6.13 4.16 21.32
CA ARG A 318 -6.82 4.65 22.52
C ARG A 318 -5.86 5.23 23.56
N LYS A 319 -4.77 4.54 23.85
CA LYS A 319 -3.75 5.02 24.79
C LYS A 319 -3.11 6.32 24.34
N PHE A 320 -2.84 6.42 23.05
CA PHE A 320 -2.31 7.64 22.44
C PHE A 320 -3.27 8.80 22.56
N VAL A 321 -4.54 8.61 22.18
CA VAL A 321 -5.58 9.66 22.27
C VAL A 321 -5.78 10.11 23.72
N GLN A 322 -5.75 9.20 24.67
CA GLN A 322 -5.84 9.52 26.10
C GLN A 322 -4.67 10.40 26.55
N GLU A 323 -3.41 10.03 26.21
CA GLU A 323 -2.24 10.83 26.57
C GLU A 323 -2.26 12.21 25.93
N ALA A 324 -2.60 12.30 24.61
CA ALA A 324 -2.72 13.55 23.88
C ALA A 324 -3.79 14.47 24.51
N SER A 325 -4.95 13.91 24.86
CA SER A 325 -6.04 14.63 25.54
C SER A 325 -5.60 15.16 26.92
N ARG A 326 -4.88 14.36 27.67
CA ARG A 326 -4.36 14.78 28.97
C ARG A 326 -3.39 15.95 28.85
N LEU A 327 -2.50 15.93 27.89
CA LEU A 327 -1.57 17.02 27.63
C LEU A 327 -2.30 18.29 27.18
N PHE A 328 -3.31 18.16 26.32
CA PHE A 328 -4.16 19.27 25.90
C PHE A 328 -4.81 19.98 27.11
N ILE A 329 -5.40 19.20 28.01
CA ILE A 329 -6.01 19.71 29.24
C ILE A 329 -4.98 20.49 30.11
N GLU A 330 -3.80 19.95 30.31
CA GLU A 330 -2.77 20.58 31.14
C GLU A 330 -2.21 21.86 30.50
N ILE A 331 -1.98 21.87 29.18
CA ILE A 331 -1.54 23.09 28.46
C ILE A 331 -2.63 24.17 28.51
N LYS A 332 -3.91 23.78 28.37
CA LYS A 332 -5.04 24.71 28.51
C LYS A 332 -5.13 25.29 29.92
N LYS A 333 -4.90 24.49 30.97
CA LYS A 333 -4.81 24.95 32.37
C LYS A 333 -3.66 25.94 32.62
N LEU A 334 -2.57 25.83 31.84
CA LEU A 334 -1.50 26.84 31.85
C LEU A 334 -1.91 28.17 31.20
N GLY A 335 -3.15 28.30 30.68
CA GLY A 335 -3.71 29.52 30.12
C GLY A 335 -3.58 29.67 28.61
N ALA A 336 -3.15 28.64 27.89
CA ALA A 336 -3.16 28.64 26.42
C ALA A 336 -4.60 28.60 25.87
N ASN A 337 -4.83 29.25 24.74
CA ASN A 337 -6.13 29.30 24.09
C ASN A 337 -6.31 28.15 23.09
N LEU A 338 -6.04 26.91 23.55
CA LEU A 338 -6.16 25.74 22.71
C LEU A 338 -7.60 25.51 22.24
N GLN A 339 -7.79 25.36 20.93
CA GLN A 339 -9.05 25.12 20.23
C GLN A 339 -9.01 23.82 19.44
N TYR A 340 -7.83 23.39 18.97
CA TYR A 340 -7.61 22.25 18.10
C TYR A 340 -6.74 21.21 18.79
N LEU A 341 -7.21 19.96 18.83
CA LEU A 341 -6.44 18.79 19.20
C LEU A 341 -6.16 18.00 17.93
N ASP A 342 -4.94 18.15 17.42
CA ASP A 342 -4.46 17.45 16.23
C ASP A 342 -3.74 16.15 16.64
N LEU A 343 -4.35 15.05 16.26
CA LEU A 343 -3.89 13.70 16.58
C LEU A 343 -2.95 13.13 15.50
N GLY A 344 -2.61 13.94 14.48
CA GLY A 344 -1.76 13.49 13.38
C GLY A 344 -2.36 12.36 12.57
N GLY A 345 -1.49 11.51 12.03
CA GLY A 345 -1.89 10.29 11.32
C GLY A 345 -2.03 9.10 12.26
N GLY A 346 -2.10 7.90 11.66
CA GLY A 346 -2.19 6.63 12.39
C GLY A 346 -3.31 5.74 11.93
N LEU A 347 -4.39 6.28 11.36
CA LEU A 347 -5.43 5.47 10.71
C LEU A 347 -4.79 4.63 9.60
N GLY A 348 -4.84 3.31 9.78
CA GLY A 348 -4.21 2.35 8.88
C GLY A 348 -5.14 1.91 7.76
N VAL A 349 -4.56 1.12 6.84
CA VAL A 349 -5.24 0.43 5.74
C VAL A 349 -5.01 -1.06 5.90
N ASP A 350 -6.03 -1.86 5.69
CA ASP A 350 -5.89 -3.31 5.64
C ASP A 350 -5.51 -3.76 4.22
N TYR A 351 -4.20 -3.87 3.98
CA TYR A 351 -3.68 -4.30 2.68
C TYR A 351 -3.87 -5.79 2.42
N THR A 352 -4.05 -6.59 3.46
CA THR A 352 -4.17 -8.05 3.36
C THR A 352 -5.59 -8.56 3.53
N GLY A 353 -6.49 -7.73 4.04
CA GLY A 353 -7.86 -8.14 4.39
C GLY A 353 -7.93 -9.12 5.57
N GLU A 354 -6.85 -9.21 6.39
CA GLU A 354 -6.79 -10.15 7.52
C GLU A 354 -7.54 -9.68 8.76
N ASN A 355 -7.83 -8.39 8.86
CA ASN A 355 -8.40 -7.76 10.07
C ASN A 355 -7.59 -8.12 11.33
N SER A 356 -6.27 -7.96 11.26
CA SER A 356 -5.31 -8.41 12.27
C SER A 356 -4.39 -7.28 12.75
N SER A 357 -3.59 -7.55 13.80
CA SER A 357 -2.55 -6.63 14.27
C SER A 357 -1.24 -6.74 13.47
N SER A 358 -1.26 -7.35 12.29
CA SER A 358 -0.12 -7.40 11.36
C SER A 358 0.25 -6.00 10.88
N PRO A 359 1.52 -5.68 10.62
CA PRO A 359 1.94 -4.38 10.09
C PRO A 359 1.26 -4.00 8.75
N ASN A 360 0.84 -4.98 7.95
CA ASN A 360 0.14 -4.78 6.68
C ASN A 360 -1.40 -4.85 6.82
N SER A 361 -1.93 -4.89 8.04
CA SER A 361 -3.36 -4.98 8.34
C SER A 361 -3.76 -4.01 9.45
N ILE A 362 -5.04 -4.01 9.83
CA ILE A 362 -5.58 -3.31 11.00
C ILE A 362 -6.63 -4.20 11.68
N ASN A 363 -6.75 -4.10 13.01
CA ASN A 363 -7.72 -4.89 13.79
C ASN A 363 -8.98 -4.11 14.17
N TYR A 364 -9.33 -3.09 13.40
CA TYR A 364 -10.47 -2.20 13.66
C TYR A 364 -11.07 -1.69 12.35
N SER A 365 -12.34 -1.30 12.38
CA SER A 365 -12.99 -0.59 11.28
C SER A 365 -12.78 0.93 11.36
N LEU A 366 -13.12 1.65 10.29
CA LEU A 366 -13.10 3.12 10.28
C LEU A 366 -14.06 3.70 11.34
N GLU A 367 -15.25 3.14 11.45
CA GLU A 367 -16.28 3.56 12.41
C GLU A 367 -15.80 3.34 13.85
N GLU A 368 -15.18 2.20 14.13
CA GLU A 368 -14.59 1.90 15.45
C GLU A 368 -13.46 2.87 15.79
N TYR A 369 -12.62 3.20 14.82
CA TYR A 369 -11.59 4.21 14.99
C TYR A 369 -12.17 5.57 15.33
N CYS A 370 -13.10 6.08 14.52
CA CYS A 370 -13.72 7.39 14.73
C CYS A 370 -14.47 7.46 16.06
N TYR A 371 -15.29 6.45 16.36
CA TYR A 371 -16.01 6.37 17.63
C TYR A 371 -15.05 6.37 18.83
N SER A 372 -14.02 5.55 18.80
CA SER A 372 -13.06 5.42 19.89
C SER A 372 -12.26 6.70 20.13
N VAL A 373 -11.86 7.41 19.07
CA VAL A 373 -11.18 8.70 19.16
C VAL A 373 -12.12 9.73 19.82
N VAL A 374 -13.33 9.89 19.30
CA VAL A 374 -14.29 10.89 19.80
C VAL A 374 -14.73 10.59 21.24
N GLU A 375 -15.01 9.33 21.57
CA GLU A 375 -15.38 8.89 22.92
C GLU A 375 -14.26 9.18 23.91
N THR A 376 -13.02 8.82 23.58
CA THR A 376 -11.86 9.01 24.47
C THR A 376 -11.60 10.50 24.74
N VAL A 377 -11.58 11.34 23.69
CA VAL A 377 -11.41 12.79 23.86
C VAL A 377 -12.57 13.38 24.68
N GLY A 378 -13.82 13.00 24.36
CA GLY A 378 -15.00 13.48 25.09
C GLY A 378 -14.98 13.12 26.56
N PHE A 379 -14.62 11.89 26.89
CA PHE A 379 -14.49 11.43 28.27
C PHE A 379 -13.46 12.24 29.06
N GLU A 380 -12.23 12.40 28.54
CA GLU A 380 -11.17 13.15 29.21
C GLU A 380 -11.51 14.64 29.39
N MET A 381 -12.14 15.27 28.41
CA MET A 381 -12.58 16.67 28.51
C MET A 381 -13.69 16.86 29.53
N ASN A 382 -14.69 15.97 29.56
CA ASN A 382 -15.78 15.99 30.53
C ASN A 382 -15.28 15.78 31.95
N ASP A 383 -14.39 14.79 32.19
CA ASP A 383 -13.82 14.51 33.51
C ASP A 383 -13.01 15.69 34.04
N ALA A 384 -12.29 16.38 33.18
CA ALA A 384 -11.51 17.58 33.54
C ALA A 384 -12.33 18.88 33.61
N GLY A 385 -13.57 18.88 33.18
CA GLY A 385 -14.42 20.08 33.06
C GLY A 385 -13.89 21.11 32.06
N VAL A 386 -13.27 20.64 30.97
CA VAL A 386 -12.67 21.45 29.90
C VAL A 386 -13.56 21.39 28.68
N GLU A 387 -13.69 22.52 27.97
CA GLU A 387 -14.40 22.61 26.70
C GLU A 387 -13.82 21.66 25.65
N HIS A 388 -14.69 20.99 24.90
CA HIS A 388 -14.32 20.05 23.86
C HIS A 388 -13.61 20.76 22.69
N PRO A 389 -12.39 20.33 22.29
CA PRO A 389 -11.71 20.91 21.14
C PRO A 389 -12.34 20.49 19.80
N CYS A 390 -11.95 21.16 18.72
CA CYS A 390 -12.04 20.58 17.40
C CYS A 390 -10.99 19.46 17.29
N ILE A 391 -11.44 18.25 16.99
CA ILE A 391 -10.53 17.12 16.70
C ILE A 391 -10.02 17.28 15.28
N VAL A 392 -8.70 17.16 15.10
CA VAL A 392 -8.04 17.15 13.79
C VAL A 392 -7.31 15.83 13.60
N THR A 393 -7.35 15.26 12.39
CA THR A 393 -6.51 14.13 12.01
C THR A 393 -5.87 14.33 10.65
N GLU A 394 -4.65 13.75 10.49
CA GLU A 394 -3.86 13.78 9.25
C GLU A 394 -3.90 12.42 8.54
N SER A 395 -5.04 11.83 8.34
CA SER A 395 -5.24 10.43 7.87
C SER A 395 -4.86 10.21 6.39
N GLY A 396 -3.67 10.66 5.96
CA GLY A 396 -3.25 10.70 4.56
C GLY A 396 -3.25 9.34 3.87
N ARG A 397 -2.63 8.31 4.49
CA ARG A 397 -2.61 6.95 3.93
C ARG A 397 -4.04 6.44 3.68
N ALA A 398 -4.92 6.55 4.65
CA ALA A 398 -6.29 6.09 4.54
C ALA A 398 -7.12 6.88 3.49
N CYS A 399 -6.74 8.13 3.18
CA CYS A 399 -7.40 8.90 2.12
C CYS A 399 -7.04 8.40 0.73
N VAL A 400 -5.75 8.10 0.45
CA VAL A 400 -5.29 7.92 -0.94
C VAL A 400 -4.86 6.50 -1.31
N ALA A 401 -4.56 5.61 -0.35
CA ALA A 401 -4.01 4.30 -0.66
C ALA A 401 -4.87 3.52 -1.66
N GLN A 402 -6.17 3.44 -1.43
CA GLN A 402 -7.11 2.66 -2.25
C GLN A 402 -7.42 3.30 -3.61
N SER A 403 -7.08 4.57 -3.82
CA SER A 403 -7.48 5.30 -5.04
C SER A 403 -6.62 5.02 -6.26
N SER A 404 -5.49 4.32 -6.10
CA SER A 404 -4.55 4.08 -7.19
C SER A 404 -4.12 2.62 -7.27
N MET A 405 -3.84 2.17 -8.49
CA MET A 405 -3.31 0.85 -8.80
C MET A 405 -2.29 0.96 -9.92
N LEU A 406 -1.22 0.14 -9.86
CA LEU A 406 -0.22 0.01 -10.91
C LEU A 406 -0.59 -1.16 -11.82
N LEU A 407 -0.75 -0.91 -13.11
CA LEU A 407 -1.06 -1.90 -14.14
C LEU A 407 0.18 -2.14 -14.99
N PHE A 408 0.58 -3.39 -15.15
CA PHE A 408 1.79 -3.76 -15.90
C PHE A 408 1.62 -5.10 -16.63
N SER A 409 2.35 -5.27 -17.74
CA SER A 409 2.38 -6.50 -18.51
C SER A 409 3.48 -7.44 -18.02
N VAL A 410 3.29 -8.73 -18.24
CA VAL A 410 4.33 -9.75 -18.10
C VAL A 410 5.01 -9.89 -19.45
N LEU A 411 6.34 -9.73 -19.47
CA LEU A 411 7.15 -9.80 -20.68
C LEU A 411 7.48 -11.25 -21.06
N GLU A 412 7.92 -12.04 -20.08
CA GLU A 412 8.27 -13.44 -20.25
C GLU A 412 8.22 -14.18 -18.91
N SER A 413 8.24 -15.51 -18.97
CA SER A 413 8.39 -16.35 -17.80
C SER A 413 9.53 -17.34 -17.95
N THR A 414 10.26 -17.55 -16.87
CA THR A 414 11.28 -18.60 -16.76
C THR A 414 10.76 -19.70 -15.87
N SER A 415 10.43 -20.84 -16.43
CA SER A 415 9.95 -22.00 -15.68
C SER A 415 11.09 -22.89 -15.21
N TYR A 416 10.98 -23.36 -13.98
CA TYR A 416 11.85 -24.42 -13.44
C TYR A 416 11.35 -25.82 -13.80
N GLU A 417 10.25 -25.92 -14.55
CA GLU A 417 9.65 -27.16 -15.00
C GLU A 417 9.86 -27.37 -16.49
N SER A 418 9.89 -28.62 -16.94
CA SER A 418 9.98 -28.97 -18.34
C SER A 418 9.17 -30.22 -18.63
N ASP A 419 8.33 -30.15 -19.66
CA ASP A 419 7.60 -31.31 -20.21
C ASP A 419 8.46 -32.16 -21.13
N GLY A 420 9.69 -31.73 -21.43
CA GLY A 420 10.61 -32.38 -22.34
C GLY A 420 11.09 -33.75 -21.83
N VAL A 421 10.77 -34.81 -22.57
CA VAL A 421 11.30 -36.17 -22.30
C VAL A 421 12.77 -36.20 -22.57
N VAL A 422 13.57 -36.54 -21.56
CA VAL A 422 14.99 -36.81 -21.72
C VAL A 422 15.22 -38.32 -21.79
N LEU A 423 15.77 -38.81 -22.91
CA LEU A 423 16.08 -40.21 -23.08
C LEU A 423 17.56 -40.50 -22.75
N ALA A 424 17.79 -41.64 -22.16
CA ALA A 424 19.17 -42.11 -21.94
C ALA A 424 19.87 -42.44 -23.28
N GLU A 425 21.14 -42.05 -23.40
CA GLU A 425 21.98 -42.28 -24.57
C GLU A 425 23.15 -43.20 -24.22
N GLU A 426 23.65 -43.91 -25.21
CA GLU A 426 24.80 -44.78 -25.01
C GLU A 426 26.05 -43.93 -24.63
N GLY A 427 26.65 -44.23 -23.49
CA GLY A 427 27.80 -43.48 -22.95
C GLY A 427 27.44 -42.35 -21.97
N ASP A 428 26.18 -42.19 -21.61
CA ASP A 428 25.79 -41.27 -20.56
C ASP A 428 26.44 -41.56 -19.21
N HIS A 429 26.67 -40.52 -18.44
CA HIS A 429 27.19 -40.66 -17.07
C HIS A 429 26.17 -41.40 -16.20
N PRO A 430 26.58 -42.35 -15.32
CA PRO A 430 25.64 -43.13 -14.49
C PRO A 430 24.67 -42.28 -13.68
N LEU A 431 25.10 -41.13 -13.13
CA LEU A 431 24.24 -40.22 -12.41
C LEU A 431 23.13 -39.58 -13.29
N LEU A 432 23.43 -39.36 -14.58
CA LEU A 432 22.41 -38.90 -15.52
C LEU A 432 21.39 -40.00 -15.82
N CYS A 433 21.85 -41.24 -16.01
CA CYS A 433 20.94 -42.37 -16.16
C CYS A 433 20.04 -42.53 -14.94
N SER A 434 20.61 -42.47 -13.72
CA SER A 434 19.81 -42.53 -12.48
C SER A 434 18.76 -41.40 -12.38
N LEU A 435 19.15 -40.18 -12.79
CA LEU A 435 18.22 -39.05 -12.80
C LEU A 435 17.05 -39.24 -13.80
N ILE A 436 17.33 -39.83 -14.98
CA ILE A 436 16.32 -40.14 -15.99
C ILE A 436 15.41 -41.29 -15.51
N GLU A 437 15.99 -42.35 -14.95
CA GLU A 437 15.23 -43.49 -14.39
C GLU A 437 14.30 -43.05 -13.24
N LEU A 438 14.73 -42.09 -12.43
CA LEU A 438 13.94 -41.54 -11.34
C LEU A 438 12.62 -40.91 -11.82
N SER A 439 12.65 -40.24 -12.98
CA SER A 439 11.43 -39.67 -13.62
C SER A 439 10.40 -40.75 -13.98
N ASP A 440 10.85 -41.93 -14.39
CA ASP A 440 9.97 -43.04 -14.76
C ASP A 440 9.45 -43.83 -13.52
N GLY A 441 10.21 -43.80 -12.43
CA GLY A 441 9.88 -44.48 -11.16
C GLY A 441 9.10 -43.65 -10.15
N LEU A 442 8.66 -42.43 -10.48
CA LEU A 442 7.99 -41.51 -9.57
C LEU A 442 6.59 -42.02 -9.22
N SER A 443 6.29 -42.10 -7.92
CA SER A 443 4.98 -42.48 -7.37
C SER A 443 4.56 -41.54 -6.25
N ASN A 444 3.28 -41.56 -5.87
CA ASN A 444 2.77 -40.72 -4.79
C ASN A 444 3.44 -41.00 -3.43
N ASP A 445 3.90 -42.25 -3.22
CA ASP A 445 4.51 -42.67 -1.94
C ASP A 445 5.97 -42.21 -1.77
N ASN A 446 6.65 -41.77 -2.83
CA ASN A 446 8.08 -41.46 -2.82
C ASN A 446 8.45 -40.04 -3.29
N LEU A 447 7.51 -39.08 -3.26
CA LEU A 447 7.73 -37.74 -3.84
C LEU A 447 8.89 -36.99 -3.18
N LEU A 448 8.95 -36.95 -1.85
CA LEU A 448 10.04 -36.27 -1.12
C LEU A 448 11.39 -36.95 -1.31
N GLU A 449 11.44 -38.27 -1.28
CA GLU A 449 12.66 -39.06 -1.54
C GLU A 449 13.14 -38.79 -2.96
N SER A 450 12.25 -38.86 -3.94
CA SER A 450 12.58 -38.60 -5.34
C SER A 450 13.06 -37.17 -5.56
N LEU A 451 12.49 -36.16 -4.88
CA LEU A 451 12.99 -34.77 -4.92
C LEU A 451 14.41 -34.65 -4.36
N ASN A 452 14.67 -35.34 -3.24
CA ASN A 452 16.02 -35.35 -2.64
C ASN A 452 17.04 -36.00 -3.58
N ASP A 453 16.73 -37.15 -4.15
CA ASP A 453 17.58 -37.87 -5.07
C ASP A 453 17.81 -37.09 -6.36
N ALA A 454 16.77 -36.48 -6.94
CA ALA A 454 16.88 -35.64 -8.13
C ALA A 454 17.79 -34.44 -7.89
N THR A 455 17.66 -33.80 -6.75
CA THR A 455 18.51 -32.67 -6.35
C THR A 455 19.95 -33.10 -6.17
N TYR A 456 20.19 -34.22 -5.49
CA TYR A 456 21.52 -34.80 -5.29
C TYR A 456 22.22 -35.13 -6.62
N TYR A 457 21.52 -35.84 -7.51
CA TYR A 457 22.12 -36.22 -8.82
C TYR A 457 22.44 -35.00 -9.67
N ARG A 458 21.56 -34.01 -9.72
CA ARG A 458 21.81 -32.76 -10.41
C ARG A 458 23.04 -32.02 -9.87
N ASP A 459 23.16 -31.91 -8.55
CA ASP A 459 24.23 -31.14 -7.91
C ASP A 459 25.59 -31.85 -8.10
N GLU A 460 25.64 -33.19 -8.08
CA GLU A 460 26.82 -33.95 -8.40
C GLU A 460 27.23 -33.81 -9.89
N LEU A 461 26.25 -33.79 -10.81
CA LEU A 461 26.51 -33.55 -12.24
C LEU A 461 27.03 -32.10 -12.46
N ARG A 462 26.51 -31.13 -11.78
CA ARG A 462 27.06 -29.76 -11.75
C ARG A 462 28.47 -29.70 -11.21
N ALA A 463 28.77 -30.47 -10.17
CA ALA A 463 30.10 -30.56 -9.61
C ALA A 463 31.10 -31.23 -10.60
N LEU A 464 30.68 -32.26 -11.33
CA LEU A 464 31.47 -32.88 -12.40
C LEU A 464 31.74 -31.91 -13.56
N PHE A 465 30.75 -31.14 -13.98
CA PHE A 465 30.89 -30.08 -14.97
C PHE A 465 31.93 -29.04 -14.54
N ARG A 466 31.82 -28.53 -13.32
CA ARG A 466 32.78 -27.55 -12.75
C ARG A 466 34.21 -28.08 -12.72
N ARG A 467 34.39 -29.41 -12.62
CA ARG A 467 35.72 -30.09 -12.68
C ARG A 467 36.18 -30.41 -14.09
N GLY A 468 35.41 -30.00 -15.12
CA GLY A 468 35.74 -30.28 -16.52
C GLY A 468 35.59 -31.76 -16.93
N ARG A 469 34.78 -32.53 -16.16
CA ARG A 469 34.55 -33.96 -16.41
C ARG A 469 33.22 -34.26 -17.09
N LEU A 470 32.41 -33.23 -17.37
CA LEU A 470 31.12 -33.33 -18.03
C LEU A 470 31.04 -32.25 -19.12
N SER A 471 30.46 -32.58 -20.27
CA SER A 471 30.23 -31.59 -21.33
C SER A 471 28.96 -30.76 -21.05
N LEU A 472 28.88 -29.54 -21.61
CA LEU A 472 27.73 -28.67 -21.48
C LEU A 472 26.42 -29.31 -22.00
N PRO A 473 26.37 -30.01 -23.16
CA PRO A 473 25.16 -30.69 -23.60
C PRO A 473 24.64 -31.74 -22.61
N VAL A 474 25.53 -32.49 -21.97
CA VAL A 474 25.17 -33.51 -20.96
C VAL A 474 24.62 -32.84 -19.70
N LEU A 475 25.22 -31.73 -19.26
CA LEU A 475 24.69 -30.94 -18.15
C LEU A 475 23.29 -30.40 -18.47
N ALA A 476 23.08 -29.86 -19.68
CA ALA A 476 21.78 -29.36 -20.10
C ALA A 476 20.70 -30.45 -20.11
N ARG A 477 21.06 -31.71 -20.46
CA ARG A 477 20.12 -32.85 -20.35
C ARG A 477 19.80 -33.18 -18.89
N ALA A 478 20.80 -33.09 -18.02
CA ALA A 478 20.59 -33.31 -16.58
C ALA A 478 19.67 -32.25 -15.97
N GLU A 479 19.84 -30.96 -16.32
CA GLU A 479 18.94 -29.88 -15.87
C GLU A 479 17.53 -30.13 -16.36
N ARG A 480 17.31 -30.47 -17.62
CA ARG A 480 15.98 -30.79 -18.16
C ARG A 480 15.33 -32.01 -17.49
N ALA A 481 16.14 -33.07 -17.21
CA ALA A 481 15.62 -34.24 -16.51
C ALA A 481 15.16 -33.88 -15.07
N HIS A 482 15.93 -33.06 -14.38
CA HIS A 482 15.57 -32.55 -13.06
C HIS A 482 14.30 -31.69 -13.12
N GLN A 483 14.19 -30.73 -14.04
CA GLN A 483 13.01 -29.89 -14.25
C GLN A 483 11.76 -30.73 -14.54
N ARG A 484 11.89 -31.80 -15.34
CA ARG A 484 10.80 -32.73 -15.60
C ARG A 484 10.30 -33.42 -14.33
N ILE A 485 11.21 -33.88 -13.45
CA ILE A 485 10.85 -34.49 -12.18
C ILE A 485 10.08 -33.49 -11.31
N LEU A 486 10.52 -32.23 -11.26
CA LEU A 486 9.82 -31.18 -10.51
C LEU A 486 8.38 -30.99 -11.00
N GLY A 487 8.18 -30.86 -12.31
CA GLY A 487 6.84 -30.75 -12.90
C GLY A 487 5.96 -31.97 -12.60
N GLN A 488 6.53 -33.18 -12.69
CA GLN A 488 5.80 -34.40 -12.34
C GLN A 488 5.43 -34.47 -10.86
N ILE A 489 6.27 -33.99 -9.94
CA ILE A 489 5.98 -33.93 -8.50
C ILE A 489 4.81 -32.95 -8.26
N ARG A 490 4.88 -31.75 -8.84
CA ARG A 490 3.81 -30.75 -8.70
C ARG A 490 2.46 -31.29 -9.18
N VAL A 491 2.41 -31.83 -10.39
CA VAL A 491 1.15 -32.40 -10.95
C VAL A 491 0.57 -33.50 -10.04
N ARG A 492 1.43 -34.31 -9.40
CA ARG A 492 0.96 -35.34 -8.45
C ARG A 492 0.45 -34.72 -7.17
N MET A 493 1.13 -33.73 -6.63
CA MET A 493 0.69 -33.00 -5.44
C MET A 493 -0.69 -32.37 -5.66
N GLU A 494 -0.94 -31.77 -6.82
CA GLU A 494 -2.25 -31.21 -7.17
C GLU A 494 -3.38 -32.23 -7.26
N SER A 495 -3.05 -33.50 -7.46
CA SER A 495 -4.02 -34.60 -7.56
C SER A 495 -4.31 -35.30 -6.21
N LEU A 496 -3.59 -34.96 -5.16
CA LEU A 496 -3.69 -35.51 -3.82
C LEU A 496 -4.35 -34.50 -2.86
N ASP A 497 -5.01 -34.98 -1.83
CA ASP A 497 -5.52 -34.09 -0.77
C ASP A 497 -4.36 -33.54 0.07
N ASP A 498 -4.44 -32.28 0.53
CA ASP A 498 -3.41 -31.56 1.30
C ASP A 498 -2.89 -32.31 2.54
N ALA A 499 -3.64 -33.28 3.05
CA ALA A 499 -3.27 -34.09 4.19
C ALA A 499 -2.29 -35.25 3.85
N GLU A 500 -2.00 -35.52 2.58
CA GLU A 500 -1.23 -36.69 2.13
C GLU A 500 0.24 -36.40 1.88
N TRP A 501 0.69 -35.12 1.88
CA TRP A 501 2.11 -34.77 1.76
C TRP A 501 2.68 -34.04 2.96
N SER A 502 4.01 -34.09 3.11
CA SER A 502 4.68 -33.40 4.20
C SER A 502 4.76 -31.89 3.95
N GLU A 503 4.69 -31.09 5.01
CA GLU A 503 4.92 -29.65 4.97
C GLU A 503 6.29 -29.31 4.35
N GLU A 504 7.34 -30.15 4.59
CA GLU A 504 8.66 -30.02 3.99
C GLU A 504 8.62 -30.12 2.46
N LEU A 505 7.83 -31.05 1.89
CA LEU A 505 7.70 -31.19 0.44
C LEU A 505 7.03 -29.96 -0.15
N ASN A 506 5.97 -29.47 0.48
CA ASN A 506 5.25 -28.28 0.04
C ASN A 506 6.16 -27.04 0.01
N GLN A 507 6.86 -26.74 1.11
CA GLN A 507 7.80 -25.62 1.18
C GLN A 507 8.91 -25.71 0.11
N ARG A 508 9.42 -26.90 -0.18
CA ARG A 508 10.48 -27.07 -1.20
C ARG A 508 9.95 -26.90 -2.61
N VAL A 509 8.72 -27.32 -2.90
CA VAL A 509 8.09 -27.14 -4.20
C VAL A 509 7.69 -25.68 -4.41
N GLN A 510 7.15 -25.03 -3.38
CA GLN A 510 6.86 -23.58 -3.43
C GLN A 510 8.13 -22.74 -3.63
N GLY A 511 9.26 -23.12 -3.01
CA GLY A 511 10.56 -22.48 -3.23
C GLY A 511 11.15 -22.65 -4.65
N MET A 512 10.47 -23.36 -5.54
CA MET A 512 10.81 -23.55 -6.96
C MET A 512 9.80 -22.83 -7.89
N ALA A 513 9.19 -21.74 -7.40
CA ALA A 513 8.27 -20.93 -8.18
C ALA A 513 8.91 -20.44 -9.50
N ASP A 514 8.10 -20.35 -10.54
CA ASP A 514 8.51 -19.75 -11.81
C ASP A 514 8.85 -18.27 -11.63
N ILE A 515 9.70 -17.73 -12.49
CA ILE A 515 10.02 -16.30 -12.49
C ILE A 515 9.24 -15.62 -13.60
N TYR A 516 8.42 -14.65 -13.27
CA TYR A 516 7.68 -13.82 -14.21
C TYR A 516 8.35 -12.44 -14.28
N HIS A 517 8.92 -12.10 -15.43
CA HIS A 517 9.54 -10.80 -15.70
C HIS A 517 8.47 -9.81 -16.12
N CYS A 518 8.30 -8.76 -15.34
CA CYS A 518 7.20 -7.81 -15.44
C CYS A 518 7.69 -6.43 -15.86
N ASN A 519 6.97 -5.78 -16.76
CA ASN A 519 7.32 -4.47 -17.30
C ASN A 519 6.99 -3.35 -16.29
N PHE A 520 7.79 -3.21 -15.26
CA PHE A 520 7.79 -2.08 -14.32
C PHE A 520 9.13 -2.05 -13.56
N SER A 521 9.43 -0.95 -12.86
CA SER A 521 10.52 -0.87 -11.89
C SER A 521 9.95 -0.89 -10.47
N LEU A 522 10.42 -1.83 -9.65
CA LEU A 522 10.03 -1.94 -8.24
C LEU A 522 10.42 -0.67 -7.48
N PHE A 523 11.64 -0.18 -7.73
CA PHE A 523 12.20 0.99 -7.04
C PHE A 523 11.45 2.28 -7.37
N GLN A 524 10.95 2.41 -8.60
CA GLN A 524 10.20 3.58 -9.02
C GLN A 524 8.73 3.50 -8.59
N SER A 525 8.09 2.34 -8.72
CA SER A 525 6.63 2.25 -8.62
C SER A 525 6.12 1.62 -7.32
N LEU A 526 6.91 0.77 -6.65
CA LEU A 526 6.55 0.07 -5.41
C LEU A 526 7.71 0.08 -4.40
N PRO A 527 8.32 1.24 -4.11
CA PRO A 527 9.53 1.32 -3.28
C PRO A 527 9.34 0.78 -1.85
N ASP A 528 8.13 0.88 -1.27
CA ASP A 528 7.88 0.39 0.09
C ASP A 528 7.90 -1.15 0.17
N VAL A 529 7.68 -1.87 -0.94
CA VAL A 529 7.88 -3.34 -0.98
C VAL A 529 9.34 -3.67 -0.66
N TRP A 530 10.28 -2.98 -1.30
CA TRP A 530 11.70 -3.14 -1.08
C TRP A 530 12.18 -2.54 0.25
N ALA A 531 11.71 -1.34 0.59
CA ALA A 531 12.26 -0.58 1.72
C ALA A 531 11.78 -1.06 3.08
N ILE A 532 10.54 -1.55 3.19
CA ILE A 532 9.89 -1.89 4.48
C ILE A 532 9.04 -3.16 4.44
N ASP A 533 9.20 -4.01 3.44
CA ASP A 533 8.38 -5.23 3.27
C ASP A 533 6.87 -4.96 3.23
N GLN A 534 6.44 -3.80 2.67
CA GLN A 534 5.03 -3.47 2.50
C GLN A 534 4.40 -4.45 1.51
N LEU A 535 3.28 -5.05 1.91
CA LEU A 535 2.48 -5.88 1.01
C LEU A 535 1.45 -5.04 0.26
N HIS A 536 1.31 -5.33 -1.03
CA HIS A 536 0.23 -4.83 -1.87
C HIS A 536 -0.50 -6.04 -2.47
N PRO A 537 -1.85 -6.04 -2.58
CA PRO A 537 -2.55 -7.05 -3.35
C PRO A 537 -2.11 -6.99 -4.81
N ILE A 538 -1.56 -8.10 -5.34
CA ILE A 538 -1.14 -8.22 -6.73
C ILE A 538 -1.88 -9.40 -7.34
N ILE A 539 -2.59 -9.16 -8.46
CA ILE A 539 -3.44 -10.17 -9.08
C ILE A 539 -3.43 -10.06 -10.61
N PRO A 540 -3.74 -11.14 -11.33
CA PRO A 540 -4.07 -11.06 -12.75
C PRO A 540 -5.31 -10.21 -12.99
N LEU A 541 -5.36 -9.50 -14.11
CA LEU A 541 -6.50 -8.66 -14.46
C LEU A 541 -7.56 -9.42 -15.29
N THR A 542 -7.19 -10.57 -15.82
CA THR A 542 -8.03 -11.45 -16.66
C THR A 542 -7.86 -12.91 -16.22
N ARG A 543 -8.68 -13.80 -16.79
CA ARG A 543 -8.62 -15.26 -16.58
C ARG A 543 -8.89 -15.72 -15.17
N LEU A 544 -9.50 -14.89 -14.31
CA LEU A 544 -9.79 -15.24 -12.90
C LEU A 544 -10.87 -16.33 -12.74
N HIS A 545 -11.53 -16.74 -13.82
CA HIS A 545 -12.42 -17.90 -13.86
C HIS A 545 -11.69 -19.21 -14.16
N GLU A 546 -10.41 -19.13 -14.52
CA GLU A 546 -9.55 -20.28 -14.76
C GLU A 546 -8.78 -20.62 -13.49
N LYS A 547 -8.52 -21.90 -13.26
CA LYS A 547 -7.65 -22.32 -12.16
C LYS A 547 -6.20 -21.98 -12.53
N PRO A 548 -5.46 -21.21 -11.70
CA PRO A 548 -4.04 -21.00 -11.93
C PRO A 548 -3.27 -22.33 -11.99
N ASP A 549 -2.35 -22.44 -12.92
CA ASP A 549 -1.54 -23.65 -13.16
C ASP A 549 -0.05 -23.42 -12.89
N ARG A 550 0.33 -22.23 -12.42
CA ARG A 550 1.71 -21.85 -12.07
C ARG A 550 1.75 -21.17 -10.70
N ASN A 551 2.87 -21.37 -10.01
CA ASN A 551 3.26 -20.58 -8.85
C ASN A 551 4.47 -19.74 -9.25
N ALA A 552 4.43 -18.42 -9.03
CA ALA A 552 5.43 -17.51 -9.54
C ALA A 552 5.93 -16.52 -8.47
N ILE A 553 7.17 -16.08 -8.64
CA ILE A 553 7.67 -14.82 -8.11
C ILE A 553 7.74 -13.80 -9.23
N LEU A 554 7.63 -12.51 -8.90
CA LEU A 554 7.70 -11.45 -9.88
C LEU A 554 9.07 -10.77 -9.82
N CYS A 555 9.67 -10.54 -10.96
CA CYS A 555 10.88 -9.73 -11.11
C CYS A 555 10.57 -8.52 -11.99
N ASP A 556 11.09 -7.36 -11.62
CA ASP A 556 11.00 -6.14 -12.41
C ASP A 556 12.01 -6.14 -13.59
N VAL A 557 12.03 -5.05 -14.38
CA VAL A 557 12.93 -4.91 -15.51
C VAL A 557 14.33 -4.41 -15.14
N THR A 558 14.58 -4.08 -13.88
CA THR A 558 15.89 -3.60 -13.44
C THR A 558 16.89 -4.75 -13.36
N CYS A 559 18.18 -4.45 -13.39
CA CYS A 559 19.22 -5.46 -13.25
C CYS A 559 19.58 -5.77 -11.78
N ASP A 560 18.87 -5.20 -10.82
CA ASP A 560 19.11 -5.43 -9.40
C ASP A 560 18.36 -6.67 -8.90
N SER A 561 19.03 -7.49 -8.10
CA SER A 561 18.43 -8.67 -7.49
C SER A 561 17.32 -8.37 -6.49
N ASP A 562 17.29 -7.14 -5.95
CA ASP A 562 16.25 -6.65 -5.04
C ASP A 562 14.99 -6.22 -5.79
N GLY A 563 15.03 -6.07 -7.13
CA GLY A 563 13.87 -5.81 -8.00
C GLY A 563 12.95 -7.01 -8.12
N ARG A 564 12.54 -7.58 -6.97
CA ARG A 564 11.80 -8.83 -6.88
C ARG A 564 10.69 -8.75 -5.83
N ILE A 565 9.54 -9.35 -6.16
CA ILE A 565 8.44 -9.57 -5.21
C ILE A 565 8.29 -11.08 -5.02
N ASP A 566 8.41 -11.55 -3.79
CA ASP A 566 8.32 -12.96 -3.39
C ASP A 566 7.44 -13.17 -2.15
N ARG A 567 6.57 -12.19 -1.84
CA ARG A 567 5.53 -12.29 -0.81
C ARG A 567 4.24 -11.66 -1.31
N PHE A 568 3.16 -12.41 -1.28
CA PHE A 568 1.89 -12.06 -1.91
C PHE A 568 0.70 -12.25 -0.98
N VAL A 569 -0.31 -11.41 -1.15
CA VAL A 569 -1.61 -11.56 -0.51
C VAL A 569 -2.43 -12.58 -1.32
N VAL A 570 -2.87 -13.64 -0.65
CA VAL A 570 -3.71 -14.71 -1.23
C VAL A 570 -4.89 -15.02 -0.31
N ALA A 571 -5.81 -15.87 -0.75
CA ALA A 571 -7.01 -16.23 0.03
C ALA A 571 -6.71 -16.68 1.46
N ASP A 572 -5.66 -17.46 1.66
CA ASP A 572 -5.33 -18.06 2.96
C ASP A 572 -4.34 -17.21 3.79
N GLY A 573 -4.07 -15.96 3.37
CA GLY A 573 -3.16 -15.04 4.08
C GLY A 573 -2.02 -14.54 3.21
N VAL A 574 -0.76 -14.76 3.61
CA VAL A 574 0.44 -14.35 2.87
C VAL A 574 1.18 -15.59 2.37
N SER A 575 1.54 -15.59 1.08
CA SER A 575 2.27 -16.68 0.41
C SER A 575 3.60 -16.17 -0.14
N ASP A 576 4.60 -17.07 -0.23
CA ASP A 576 5.90 -16.81 -0.85
C ASP A 576 5.87 -16.92 -2.38
N CYS A 577 4.74 -17.24 -2.96
CA CYS A 577 4.50 -17.26 -4.41
C CYS A 577 3.09 -16.84 -4.75
N LEU A 578 2.90 -16.30 -5.95
CA LEU A 578 1.63 -15.89 -6.52
C LEU A 578 1.12 -16.98 -7.47
N PRO A 579 -0.10 -17.52 -7.27
CA PRO A 579 -0.73 -18.37 -8.27
C PRO A 579 -1.01 -17.60 -9.55
N LEU A 580 -0.48 -18.05 -10.69
CA LEU A 580 -0.64 -17.43 -11.99
C LEU A 580 -0.98 -18.46 -13.06
N HIS A 581 -1.26 -18.00 -14.27
CA HIS A 581 -1.58 -18.84 -15.43
C HIS A 581 -0.38 -18.89 -16.36
N SER A 582 -0.17 -20.03 -17.04
CA SER A 582 0.78 -20.14 -18.14
C SER A 582 0.56 -19.03 -19.17
N LEU A 583 1.65 -18.44 -19.66
CA LEU A 583 1.58 -17.40 -20.69
C LEU A 583 1.22 -18.03 -22.04
N ASP A 584 0.34 -17.34 -22.81
CA ASP A 584 0.08 -17.65 -24.21
C ASP A 584 0.89 -16.68 -25.09
N GLU A 585 1.60 -17.22 -26.10
CA GLU A 585 2.42 -16.42 -27.03
C GLU A 585 1.61 -15.37 -27.84
N ASN A 586 0.28 -15.51 -27.88
CA ASN A 586 -0.62 -14.64 -28.66
C ASN A 586 -1.44 -13.67 -27.82
N GLU A 587 -1.34 -13.73 -26.48
CA GLU A 587 -2.14 -12.89 -25.58
C GLU A 587 -1.24 -12.20 -24.57
N GLU A 588 -1.40 -10.89 -24.44
CA GLU A 588 -0.72 -10.14 -23.37
C GLU A 588 -1.33 -10.48 -22.02
N TYR A 589 -0.48 -10.69 -21.03
CA TYR A 589 -0.87 -11.03 -19.66
C TYR A 589 -0.59 -9.87 -18.73
N TYR A 590 -1.64 -9.28 -18.20
CA TYR A 590 -1.56 -8.10 -17.33
C TYR A 590 -1.77 -8.46 -15.88
N LEU A 591 -0.98 -7.85 -15.02
CA LEU A 591 -1.12 -7.86 -13.56
C LEU A 591 -1.44 -6.45 -13.07
N GLY A 592 -2.08 -6.37 -11.89
CA GLY A 592 -2.34 -5.13 -11.20
C GLY A 592 -1.88 -5.21 -9.74
N ALA A 593 -1.12 -4.22 -9.28
CA ALA A 593 -0.82 -4.00 -7.88
C ALA A 593 -1.75 -2.91 -7.33
N PHE A 594 -2.55 -3.25 -6.32
CA PHE A 594 -3.59 -2.39 -5.76
C PHE A 594 -3.12 -1.64 -4.52
N PHE A 595 -3.83 -0.57 -4.16
CA PHE A 595 -3.58 0.26 -2.96
C PHE A 595 -2.23 0.97 -2.95
N VAL A 596 -1.79 1.44 -4.12
CA VAL A 596 -0.49 2.09 -4.30
C VAL A 596 -0.53 3.62 -4.19
N GLY A 597 -1.68 4.21 -3.84
CA GLY A 597 -1.85 5.68 -3.82
C GLY A 597 -1.09 6.41 -2.71
N ALA A 598 -0.58 5.70 -1.69
CA ALA A 598 0.11 6.31 -0.57
C ALA A 598 1.62 6.02 -0.64
N TYR A 599 2.44 7.08 -0.68
CA TYR A 599 3.89 7.11 -0.64
C TYR A 599 4.62 6.56 -1.87
N GLN A 600 4.06 5.65 -2.66
CA GLN A 600 4.78 4.96 -3.72
C GLN A 600 5.32 5.95 -4.78
N GLU A 601 4.51 6.89 -5.23
CA GLU A 601 4.94 7.91 -6.21
C GLU A 601 5.93 8.94 -5.62
N THR A 602 5.94 9.15 -4.31
CA THR A 602 6.77 10.17 -3.67
C THR A 602 8.14 9.67 -3.23
N LEU A 603 8.31 8.35 -3.13
CA LEU A 603 9.53 7.69 -2.69
C LEU A 603 10.24 6.93 -3.81
N GLY A 604 9.74 6.99 -5.05
CA GLY A 604 10.33 6.34 -6.21
C GLY A 604 11.78 6.76 -6.47
N ASP A 605 12.59 5.82 -6.97
CA ASP A 605 14.01 6.03 -7.29
C ASP A 605 14.34 5.53 -8.72
N LEU A 606 15.20 6.27 -9.42
CA LEU A 606 15.58 6.08 -10.83
C LEU A 606 16.59 4.95 -11.03
N HIS A 607 16.42 3.79 -10.42
CA HIS A 607 17.33 2.66 -10.62
C HIS A 607 17.35 2.24 -12.10
N ASN A 608 18.55 2.10 -12.70
CA ASN A 608 18.75 1.90 -14.14
C ASN A 608 18.13 2.98 -15.05
N LEU A 609 17.78 4.13 -14.51
CA LEU A 609 17.11 5.24 -15.23
C LEU A 609 15.74 4.87 -15.81
N PHE A 610 15.03 3.95 -15.15
CA PHE A 610 13.59 3.82 -15.34
C PHE A 610 12.91 4.96 -14.59
N GLY A 611 12.17 5.80 -15.31
CA GLY A 611 11.53 7.00 -14.79
C GLY A 611 10.08 6.77 -14.35
N ASP A 612 9.35 7.87 -14.17
CA ASP A 612 7.93 7.81 -13.83
C ASP A 612 7.13 7.08 -14.91
N THR A 613 6.14 6.30 -14.46
CA THR A 613 5.23 5.58 -15.36
C THR A 613 4.18 6.52 -15.95
N ASN A 614 3.52 6.11 -17.03
CA ASN A 614 2.31 6.77 -17.49
C ASN A 614 1.28 6.83 -16.37
N VAL A 615 0.61 7.96 -16.21
CA VAL A 615 -0.43 8.14 -15.18
C VAL A 615 -1.74 8.55 -15.82
N VAL A 616 -2.80 7.85 -15.47
CA VAL A 616 -4.15 8.11 -15.97
C VAL A 616 -5.13 8.22 -14.83
N THR A 617 -5.92 9.28 -14.78
CA THR A 617 -7.02 9.44 -13.83
C THR A 617 -8.34 9.20 -14.56
N ILE A 618 -9.14 8.27 -14.04
CA ILE A 618 -10.48 7.97 -14.57
C ILE A 618 -11.57 8.30 -13.54
N ARG A 619 -12.77 8.56 -14.07
CA ARG A 619 -14.01 8.61 -13.30
C ARG A 619 -14.96 7.52 -13.79
N LEU A 620 -15.38 6.65 -12.90
CA LEU A 620 -16.36 5.61 -13.17
C LEU A 620 -17.72 6.25 -13.46
N LYS A 621 -18.45 5.72 -14.46
CA LYS A 621 -19.74 6.21 -14.92
C LYS A 621 -20.76 5.08 -14.95
N GLU A 622 -22.01 5.41 -15.27
CA GLU A 622 -23.08 4.45 -15.50
C GLU A 622 -22.71 3.44 -16.59
N LYS A 623 -23.34 2.26 -16.56
CA LYS A 623 -23.26 1.20 -17.58
C LYS A 623 -21.86 0.61 -17.82
N GLY A 624 -20.99 0.65 -16.83
CA GLY A 624 -19.62 0.12 -16.96
C GLY A 624 -18.74 0.97 -17.87
N GLU A 625 -19.09 2.23 -18.06
CA GLU A 625 -18.27 3.21 -18.80
C GLU A 625 -17.38 3.99 -17.84
N PHE A 626 -16.35 4.64 -18.37
CA PHE A 626 -15.50 5.58 -17.64
C PHE A 626 -15.19 6.81 -18.46
N GLU A 627 -14.94 7.91 -17.78
CA GLU A 627 -14.43 9.15 -18.33
C GLU A 627 -12.95 9.31 -17.95
N LEU A 628 -12.12 9.68 -18.90
CA LEU A 628 -10.73 10.02 -18.67
C LEU A 628 -10.66 11.48 -18.24
N LEU A 629 -10.15 11.74 -17.05
CA LEU A 629 -10.06 13.08 -16.48
C LEU A 629 -8.70 13.72 -16.74
N ASP A 630 -7.62 12.99 -16.43
CA ASP A 630 -6.24 13.49 -16.54
C ASP A 630 -5.37 12.40 -17.17
N GLU A 631 -4.38 12.80 -17.94
CA GLU A 631 -3.40 11.96 -18.60
C GLU A 631 -2.04 12.63 -18.49
N VAL A 632 -1.07 11.95 -17.89
CA VAL A 632 0.31 12.40 -17.76
C VAL A 632 1.21 11.35 -18.35
N GLU A 633 1.94 11.71 -19.40
CA GLU A 633 2.94 10.82 -19.99
C GLU A 633 4.05 10.55 -18.99
N GLY A 634 4.54 9.32 -18.95
CA GLY A 634 5.71 8.94 -18.16
C GLY A 634 6.99 9.53 -18.71
N ASP A 635 8.07 9.39 -17.94
CA ASP A 635 9.35 9.98 -18.29
C ASP A 635 9.92 9.41 -19.60
N THR A 636 10.34 10.30 -20.49
CA THR A 636 11.16 9.94 -21.65
C THR A 636 12.61 9.70 -21.24
N VAL A 637 13.37 8.97 -22.09
CA VAL A 637 14.82 8.78 -21.89
C VAL A 637 15.55 10.13 -21.77
N SER A 638 15.11 11.19 -22.48
CA SER A 638 15.69 12.53 -22.37
C SER A 638 15.48 13.16 -21.00
N GLU A 639 14.33 12.94 -20.39
CA GLU A 639 13.98 13.50 -19.07
C GLU A 639 14.81 12.85 -17.97
N VAL A 640 14.84 11.52 -17.90
CA VAL A 640 15.65 10.81 -16.90
C VAL A 640 17.14 11.10 -17.05
N LEU A 641 17.65 11.24 -18.27
CA LEU A 641 19.03 11.67 -18.51
C LEU A 641 19.30 13.08 -17.97
N SER A 642 18.31 13.97 -18.07
CA SER A 642 18.42 15.35 -17.57
C SER A 642 18.43 15.39 -16.04
N TYR A 643 17.70 14.52 -15.35
CA TYR A 643 17.75 14.41 -13.87
C TYR A 643 19.15 14.07 -13.36
N VAL A 644 19.92 13.28 -14.11
CA VAL A 644 21.29 12.89 -13.78
C VAL A 644 22.34 13.71 -14.52
N GLU A 645 22.01 14.96 -14.87
CA GLU A 645 22.89 16.01 -15.40
C GLU A 645 23.45 15.78 -16.82
N TYR A 646 22.88 14.84 -17.59
CA TYR A 646 23.18 14.75 -19.02
C TYR A 646 22.33 15.74 -19.81
N GLU A 647 22.94 16.40 -20.79
CA GLU A 647 22.24 17.25 -21.75
C GLU A 647 21.95 16.44 -23.02
N PRO A 648 20.68 16.03 -23.32
CA PRO A 648 20.33 15.15 -24.44
C PRO A 648 20.84 15.68 -25.80
N LYS A 649 20.77 16.97 -26.02
CA LYS A 649 21.29 17.61 -27.27
C LYS A 649 22.80 17.39 -27.41
N ARG A 650 23.55 17.53 -26.33
CA ARG A 650 25.01 17.32 -26.33
C ARG A 650 25.37 15.85 -26.52
N LEU A 651 24.57 14.93 -25.97
CA LEU A 651 24.73 13.50 -26.23
C LEU A 651 24.54 13.18 -27.72
N LEU A 652 23.48 13.69 -28.33
CA LEU A 652 23.21 13.51 -29.76
C LEU A 652 24.33 14.11 -30.65
N GLU A 653 24.90 15.29 -30.31
CA GLU A 653 26.01 15.87 -31.01
C GLU A 653 27.29 15.00 -30.92
N LYS A 654 27.62 14.52 -29.74
CA LYS A 654 28.73 13.58 -29.53
C LYS A 654 28.53 12.28 -30.31
N PHE A 655 27.29 11.76 -30.32
CA PHE A 655 26.96 10.54 -31.06
C PHE A 655 27.11 10.73 -32.58
N LYS A 656 26.59 11.84 -33.12
CA LYS A 656 26.78 12.19 -34.55
C LYS A 656 28.26 12.29 -34.95
N ALA A 657 29.08 12.96 -34.15
CA ALA A 657 30.51 13.04 -34.40
C ALA A 657 31.17 11.65 -34.44
N ARG A 658 30.78 10.74 -33.52
CA ARG A 658 31.24 9.34 -33.54
C ARG A 658 30.79 8.59 -34.79
N ALA A 659 29.52 8.74 -35.17
CA ALA A 659 28.96 8.09 -36.35
C ALA A 659 29.66 8.58 -37.65
N GLU A 660 29.98 9.89 -37.75
CA GLU A 660 30.76 10.43 -38.85
C GLU A 660 32.22 9.89 -38.92
N HIS A 661 32.84 9.64 -37.76
CA HIS A 661 34.12 8.94 -37.70
C HIS A 661 34.03 7.51 -38.19
N ALA A 662 32.94 6.78 -37.81
CA ALA A 662 32.75 5.39 -38.23
C ALA A 662 32.66 5.22 -39.76
N VAL A 663 32.09 6.20 -40.46
CA VAL A 663 32.12 6.21 -41.95
C VAL A 663 33.54 6.27 -42.51
N LYS A 664 34.41 7.03 -41.85
CA LYS A 664 35.81 7.23 -42.31
C LYS A 664 36.70 6.07 -41.91
N ASP A 665 36.57 5.56 -40.68
CA ASP A 665 37.55 4.67 -40.06
C ASP A 665 37.10 3.20 -40.08
N HIS A 666 35.81 2.92 -40.20
CA HIS A 666 35.20 1.58 -40.13
C HIS A 666 34.37 1.20 -41.36
N GLY A 667 34.30 2.07 -42.40
CA GLY A 667 33.64 1.78 -43.67
C GLY A 667 32.10 1.74 -43.64
N ALA A 668 31.48 2.33 -42.62
CA ALA A 668 30.02 2.44 -42.57
C ALA A 668 29.51 3.31 -43.74
N SER A 669 28.36 2.96 -44.29
CA SER A 669 27.71 3.71 -45.37
C SER A 669 27.01 4.96 -44.85
N LEU A 670 26.70 5.89 -45.73
CA LEU A 670 25.91 7.08 -45.38
C LEU A 670 24.47 6.73 -44.97
N GLU A 671 23.92 5.60 -45.46
CA GLU A 671 22.59 5.13 -45.09
C GLU A 671 22.59 4.59 -43.65
N GLU A 672 23.54 3.75 -43.32
CA GLU A 672 23.75 3.26 -41.94
C GLU A 672 23.97 4.42 -40.95
N LEU A 673 24.72 5.47 -41.35
CA LEU A 673 24.89 6.68 -40.54
C LEU A 673 23.55 7.38 -40.27
N LYS A 674 22.71 7.52 -41.30
CA LYS A 674 21.38 8.15 -41.13
C LYS A 674 20.48 7.34 -40.22
N GLU A 675 20.45 6.03 -40.41
CA GLU A 675 19.69 5.10 -39.58
C GLU A 675 20.17 5.17 -38.13
N LEU A 676 21.45 5.03 -37.85
CA LEU A 676 22.04 5.16 -36.52
C LEU A 676 21.64 6.45 -35.80
N VAL A 677 21.75 7.61 -36.52
CA VAL A 677 21.42 8.91 -35.93
C VAL A 677 19.91 9.07 -35.74
N SER A 678 19.08 8.48 -36.62
CA SER A 678 17.63 8.53 -36.48
C SER A 678 17.19 7.71 -35.27
N THR A 679 17.63 6.46 -35.21
CA THR A 679 17.34 5.55 -34.09
C THR A 679 17.77 6.13 -32.75
N TYR A 680 18.99 6.68 -32.65
CA TYR A 680 19.46 7.34 -31.44
C TYR A 680 18.56 8.54 -31.03
N ARG A 681 18.10 9.32 -31.99
CA ARG A 681 17.22 10.47 -31.72
C ARG A 681 15.82 10.02 -31.28
N GLU A 682 15.29 8.97 -31.88
CA GLU A 682 13.99 8.37 -31.54
C GLU A 682 14.05 7.75 -30.15
N SER A 683 15.11 6.99 -29.82
CA SER A 683 15.33 6.43 -28.50
C SER A 683 15.40 7.49 -27.38
N LEU A 684 15.92 8.70 -27.67
CA LEU A 684 15.92 9.80 -26.71
C LEU A 684 14.50 10.31 -26.38
N ARG A 685 13.52 10.03 -27.21
CA ARG A 685 12.13 10.46 -27.05
C ARG A 685 11.20 9.33 -26.56
N GLY A 686 11.69 8.10 -26.61
CA GLY A 686 10.94 6.92 -26.21
C GLY A 686 10.69 6.90 -24.71
N TYR A 687 9.70 6.15 -24.33
CA TYR A 687 9.40 5.81 -22.95
C TYR A 687 10.55 5.00 -22.34
N THR A 688 10.71 5.03 -21.02
CA THR A 688 11.84 4.34 -20.35
C THR A 688 11.59 2.84 -20.16
N TYR A 689 10.38 2.37 -20.31
CA TYR A 689 9.96 0.97 -20.22
C TYR A 689 9.81 0.31 -21.57
N TYR A 690 9.51 -0.99 -21.58
CA TYR A 690 9.26 -1.72 -22.84
C TYR A 690 7.94 -1.26 -23.46
N GLU A 691 8.01 -1.00 -24.77
CA GLU A 691 6.85 -0.67 -25.62
C GLU A 691 6.59 -1.87 -26.54
N SER A 692 5.34 -2.32 -26.65
CA SER A 692 4.94 -3.32 -27.65
C SER A 692 4.93 -2.67 -29.04
N ASP A 693 5.46 -3.40 -30.06
CA ASP A 693 5.55 -2.95 -31.47
C ASP A 693 4.17 -2.63 -32.11
#